data_c0eaeb09fc7f6f9a1f7e80e9edd74f48
#
_entry.id   c0eaeb09fc7f6f9a1f7e80e9edd74f48
#
_cell.length_a   1.000
_cell.length_b   1.000
_cell.length_c   1.000
_cell.angle_alpha   90.00
_cell.angle_beta   90.00
_cell.angle_gamma   90.00
#
_symmetry.space_group_name_H-M   'P 1'
#
loop_
_entity.id
_entity.type
_entity.pdbx_description
1 polymer ?
#
loop_
_entity_poly.entity_id
_entity_poly.type
_entity_poly.pdbx_seq_one_letter_code
_entity_poly.pdbx_strand_id
1 'polypeptide(L)'
;MAAYRSAAGFQRVLLAFKHVCLKQRCGVIICRYSTVYDPNEKTFDKILIANRGEIACRVIKTCKKMGIKTVAVHSDVDSSAVHVKMADEAVCVGPAPTSKSYLNMDAIMNAVKQTGAQAVHPGYGFLSENKEFAKRLAAEGVTFIGPDTHAIQAMGDKIESKLIAKAAKVNTIPGFDGVVKDAEEAVKIAGEIGYPVMIKASAGGGGKGMRISWNDEETREGFRFSSQEAASSFGDDRLLIEKFIDNPRHIEIQVLADKHGNALWLNERECSIQRRNQKVVEEAPSTFLDPDTRRAMGEQAVSLAKAVKYSSAGTVEFLVDSQKNFYFLEMNTRLQVEHPITECITGLDLVHQMIRIAKGYKLQQKQSDIPINGWAIESRVYAEDPYKSFGLPSIGRLSQYQEPLNLPNVRVDSGIQEGSDISIYYDPMISKLVTYGKTREEALKKMEEALDNYVIRGVTHNIPLLREIIVHPRFVSGDISTKFLPEVYPDGFKGHMLTAGERRELLATAAALYVAAQLRSQNSGLFLCNSIITDFVVEIDGEKVEVSGEWNLASALLPITINGKHRNLQYSLRNSCCGLLFFGVLKVAEGQEICVIEAMKMQNSMTAAKTAKVKSVHCKAGDTVGEGDLLVELE
;
A
#
# COMPACT_ATOMS: atom_id res chain seq x y z
N MET A 1 16.77 61.72 21.09
CA MET A 1 15.38 61.34 20.77
C MET A 1 15.31 60.69 19.37
N ALA A 2 15.88 59.51 19.20
CA ALA A 2 15.82 58.79 17.90
C ALA A 2 15.99 57.27 18.08
N ALA A 3 15.34 56.70 19.11
CA ALA A 3 15.44 55.24 19.38
C ALA A 3 14.09 54.55 19.70
N TYR A 4 12.95 55.16 19.36
CA TYR A 4 11.62 54.58 19.71
C TYR A 4 10.66 54.42 18.55
N ARG A 5 11.14 54.24 17.31
CA ARG A 5 10.27 53.99 16.14
C ARG A 5 10.51 52.68 15.42
N SER A 6 11.31 51.74 15.93
CA SER A 6 11.58 50.47 15.26
C SER A 6 10.80 49.24 15.79
N ALA A 7 10.19 49.35 16.99
CA ALA A 7 9.49 48.18 17.58
C ALA A 7 8.05 47.94 17.06
N ALA A 8 7.39 48.99 16.58
CA ALA A 8 6.02 48.88 16.06
C ALA A 8 5.93 48.32 14.65
N GLY A 9 7.01 48.41 13.84
CA GLY A 9 7.10 47.85 12.49
C GLY A 9 7.29 46.33 12.49
N PHE A 10 8.06 45.83 13.46
CA PHE A 10 8.34 44.38 13.53
C PHE A 10 7.12 43.56 14.03
N GLN A 11 6.30 44.11 14.92
CA GLN A 11 5.07 43.43 15.34
C GLN A 11 3.98 43.36 14.24
N ARG A 12 3.91 44.35 13.36
CA ARG A 12 2.97 44.30 12.21
C ARG A 12 3.42 43.33 11.13
N VAL A 13 4.70 43.12 10.91
CA VAL A 13 5.22 42.14 9.96
C VAL A 13 5.04 40.73 10.52
N LEU A 14 5.24 40.50 11.82
CA LEU A 14 4.96 39.19 12.45
C LEU A 14 3.47 38.82 12.47
N LEU A 15 2.57 39.80 12.61
CA LEU A 15 1.12 39.58 12.54
C LEU A 15 0.66 39.36 11.11
N ALA A 16 1.28 39.97 10.09
CA ALA A 16 1.01 39.71 8.68
C ALA A 16 1.49 38.30 8.28
N PHE A 17 2.66 37.85 8.76
CA PHE A 17 3.14 36.49 8.54
C PHE A 17 2.26 35.42 9.24
N LYS A 18 1.75 35.68 10.43
CA LYS A 18 0.79 34.78 11.08
C LYS A 18 -0.56 34.71 10.36
N HIS A 19 -0.99 35.76 9.66
CA HIS A 19 -2.24 35.75 8.90
C HIS A 19 -2.07 35.17 7.48
N VAL A 20 -0.89 35.18 6.90
CA VAL A 20 -0.62 34.57 5.58
C VAL A 20 -0.41 33.05 5.72
N CYS A 21 0.21 32.56 6.81
CA CYS A 21 0.30 31.12 7.09
C CYS A 21 -1.03 30.45 7.46
N LEU A 22 -2.06 31.22 7.85
CA LEU A 22 -3.39 30.68 8.17
C LEU A 22 -4.37 30.64 6.98
N LYS A 23 -3.94 31.04 5.77
CA LYS A 23 -4.78 31.02 4.55
C LYS A 23 -4.31 30.03 3.48
N GLN A 24 -3.22 29.31 3.64
CA GLN A 24 -3.04 28.05 2.93
C GLN A 24 -3.90 26.98 3.62
N ARG A 25 -5.21 27.08 3.43
CA ARG A 25 -6.10 25.95 3.59
C ARG A 25 -5.63 24.91 2.58
N CYS A 26 -4.86 23.92 3.04
CA CYS A 26 -4.79 22.63 2.38
C CYS A 26 -6.17 22.34 1.81
N GLY A 27 -6.25 22.05 0.50
CA GLY A 27 -7.42 21.50 -0.13
C GLY A 27 -7.69 20.11 0.44
N VAL A 28 -8.16 20.10 1.69
CA VAL A 28 -8.64 18.89 2.35
C VAL A 28 -9.75 18.38 1.48
N ILE A 29 -9.63 17.15 1.03
CA ILE A 29 -10.73 16.36 0.47
C ILE A 29 -11.97 16.73 1.26
N ILE A 30 -12.88 17.46 0.62
CA ILE A 30 -14.25 17.58 1.11
C ILE A 30 -14.99 16.32 0.61
N CYS A 31 -14.49 15.13 0.97
CA CYS A 31 -15.41 14.14 1.47
C CYS A 31 -15.99 14.80 2.71
N ARG A 32 -17.24 15.22 2.63
CA ARG A 32 -17.97 15.64 3.82
C ARG A 32 -18.06 14.39 4.68
N TYR A 33 -17.01 14.16 5.52
CA TYR A 33 -17.05 13.11 6.51
C TYR A 33 -18.31 13.33 7.33
N SER A 34 -19.24 12.40 7.26
CA SER A 34 -20.41 12.39 8.14
C SER A 34 -20.02 12.06 9.58
N THR A 35 -18.76 11.75 9.82
CA THR A 35 -18.22 11.50 11.15
C THR A 35 -18.20 12.80 11.95
N VAL A 36 -19.13 12.89 12.89
CA VAL A 36 -19.18 13.98 13.87
C VAL A 36 -18.34 13.55 15.06
N TYR A 37 -17.30 14.30 15.36
CA TYR A 37 -16.52 14.14 16.61
C TYR A 37 -17.26 14.90 17.72
N ASP A 38 -17.88 14.15 18.64
CA ASP A 38 -18.51 14.74 19.81
C ASP A 38 -17.45 14.99 20.92
N PRO A 39 -17.10 16.24 21.23
CA PRO A 39 -16.11 16.55 22.25
C PRO A 39 -16.56 16.15 23.67
N ASN A 40 -17.85 15.88 23.88
CA ASN A 40 -18.39 15.46 25.17
C ASN A 40 -18.37 13.94 25.36
N GLU A 41 -18.09 13.17 24.28
CA GLU A 41 -18.04 11.72 24.35
C GLU A 41 -16.75 11.31 25.08
N LYS A 42 -16.88 10.64 26.24
CA LYS A 42 -15.73 10.16 27.01
C LYS A 42 -14.92 9.14 26.23
N THR A 43 -13.63 9.35 26.07
CA THR A 43 -12.73 8.46 25.36
C THR A 43 -11.57 8.00 26.24
N PHE A 44 -10.55 7.39 25.68
CA PHE A 44 -9.30 7.08 26.35
C PHE A 44 -8.48 8.35 26.49
N ASP A 45 -7.72 8.48 27.59
CA ASP A 45 -6.79 9.60 27.76
C ASP A 45 -5.52 9.37 26.94
N LYS A 46 -5.09 8.09 26.81
CA LYS A 46 -3.86 7.71 26.11
C LYS A 46 -3.99 6.36 25.42
N ILE A 47 -3.59 6.31 24.14
CA ILE A 47 -3.55 5.11 23.30
C ILE A 47 -2.12 4.86 22.84
N LEU A 48 -1.62 3.62 23.01
CA LEU A 48 -0.39 3.16 22.39
C LEU A 48 -0.69 2.57 21.01
N ILE A 49 0.08 2.97 20.00
CA ILE A 49 -0.03 2.46 18.64
C ILE A 49 1.04 1.39 18.44
N ALA A 50 0.64 0.10 18.46
CA ALA A 50 1.54 -1.03 18.31
C ALA A 50 1.83 -1.33 16.83
N ASN A 51 2.24 -0.31 16.11
CA ASN A 51 2.56 -0.38 14.68
C ASN A 51 3.50 0.76 14.27
N ARG A 52 3.89 0.81 12.99
CA ARG A 52 4.81 1.79 12.41
C ARG A 52 4.28 2.35 11.07
N GLY A 53 5.05 3.28 10.51
CA GLY A 53 4.82 3.77 9.14
C GLY A 53 3.50 4.50 8.98
N GLU A 54 2.88 4.32 7.82
CA GLU A 54 1.69 5.07 7.42
C GLU A 54 0.49 4.81 8.34
N ILE A 55 0.28 3.53 8.76
CA ILE A 55 -0.88 3.20 9.60
C ILE A 55 -0.74 3.79 11.01
N ALA A 56 0.46 3.85 11.56
CA ALA A 56 0.68 4.54 12.83
C ALA A 56 0.38 6.04 12.69
N CYS A 57 0.86 6.68 11.63
CA CYS A 57 0.52 8.08 11.32
C CYS A 57 -0.99 8.27 11.16
N ARG A 58 -1.67 7.34 10.48
CA ARG A 58 -3.12 7.38 10.26
C ARG A 58 -3.90 7.32 11.58
N VAL A 59 -3.53 6.42 12.47
CA VAL A 59 -4.16 6.28 13.80
C VAL A 59 -3.89 7.52 14.65
N ILE A 60 -2.65 8.02 14.70
CA ILE A 60 -2.26 9.23 15.43
C ILE A 60 -3.10 10.43 14.97
N LYS A 61 -3.32 10.60 13.66
CA LYS A 61 -4.15 11.69 13.12
C LYS A 61 -5.57 11.66 13.68
N THR A 62 -6.20 10.50 13.78
CA THR A 62 -7.54 10.37 14.37
C THR A 62 -7.53 10.57 15.88
N CYS A 63 -6.58 9.99 16.62
CA CYS A 63 -6.43 10.21 18.05
C CYS A 63 -6.32 11.70 18.38
N LYS A 64 -5.49 12.45 17.63
CA LYS A 64 -5.36 13.90 17.79
C LYS A 64 -6.66 14.68 17.57
N LYS A 65 -7.45 14.28 16.55
CA LYS A 65 -8.79 14.88 16.32
C LYS A 65 -9.76 14.61 17.48
N MET A 66 -9.58 13.47 18.16
CA MET A 66 -10.39 13.09 19.34
C MET A 66 -9.83 13.65 20.66
N GLY A 67 -8.72 14.37 20.64
CA GLY A 67 -8.08 14.88 21.85
C GLY A 67 -7.37 13.82 22.70
N ILE A 68 -7.04 12.65 22.12
CA ILE A 68 -6.41 11.52 22.79
C ILE A 68 -4.89 11.64 22.65
N LYS A 69 -4.14 11.49 23.75
CA LYS A 69 -2.68 11.40 23.73
C LYS A 69 -2.23 10.07 23.10
N THR A 70 -1.12 10.11 22.40
CA THR A 70 -0.61 8.99 21.64
C THR A 70 0.80 8.58 22.06
N VAL A 71 1.02 7.26 22.13
CA VAL A 71 2.35 6.67 22.33
C VAL A 71 2.71 5.91 21.07
N ALA A 72 3.80 6.28 20.41
CA ALA A 72 4.38 5.51 19.33
C ALA A 72 5.38 4.49 19.88
N VAL A 73 5.42 3.30 19.29
CA VAL A 73 6.54 2.37 19.48
C VAL A 73 7.43 2.39 18.25
N HIS A 74 8.72 2.18 18.44
CA HIS A 74 9.67 2.16 17.33
C HIS A 74 10.84 1.21 17.60
N SER A 75 11.41 0.66 16.54
CA SER A 75 12.72 0.03 16.60
C SER A 75 13.84 1.09 16.59
N ASP A 76 15.08 0.66 16.82
CA ASP A 76 16.25 1.55 16.79
C ASP A 76 16.36 2.35 15.49
N VAL A 77 16.17 1.70 14.33
CA VAL A 77 16.25 2.34 13.00
C VAL A 77 15.07 3.28 12.70
N ASP A 78 13.94 3.12 13.37
CA ASP A 78 12.75 3.97 13.19
C ASP A 78 12.72 5.17 14.14
N SER A 79 13.74 5.40 14.95
CA SER A 79 13.77 6.47 15.97
C SER A 79 13.47 7.88 15.43
N SER A 80 13.80 8.14 14.16
CA SER A 80 13.55 9.41 13.47
C SER A 80 12.32 9.38 12.55
N ALA A 81 11.54 8.28 12.54
CA ALA A 81 10.38 8.10 11.66
C ALA A 81 9.26 9.13 11.92
N VAL A 82 8.42 9.34 10.90
CA VAL A 82 7.35 10.34 10.94
C VAL A 82 6.36 10.07 12.07
N HIS A 83 5.94 8.82 12.26
CA HIS A 83 4.99 8.45 13.31
C HIS A 83 5.53 8.72 14.72
N VAL A 84 6.85 8.56 14.93
CA VAL A 84 7.52 8.88 16.19
C VAL A 84 7.46 10.39 16.48
N LYS A 85 7.76 11.21 15.46
CA LYS A 85 7.69 12.67 15.56
C LYS A 85 6.26 13.20 15.74
N MET A 86 5.27 12.46 15.27
CA MET A 86 3.87 12.83 15.37
C MET A 86 3.25 12.50 16.71
N ALA A 87 3.73 11.48 17.42
CA ALA A 87 3.18 11.05 18.70
C ALA A 87 3.54 12.00 19.84
N ASP A 88 2.78 11.94 20.94
CA ASP A 88 3.06 12.72 22.15
C ASP A 88 4.19 12.10 22.96
N GLU A 89 4.29 10.76 22.95
CA GLU A 89 5.34 9.98 23.60
C GLU A 89 5.85 8.90 22.63
N ALA A 90 7.08 8.43 22.81
CA ALA A 90 7.64 7.35 22.00
C ALA A 90 8.51 6.43 22.85
N VAL A 91 8.44 5.11 22.57
CA VAL A 91 9.21 4.08 23.28
C VAL A 91 9.93 3.19 22.27
N CYS A 92 11.25 3.02 22.44
CA CYS A 92 12.02 2.06 21.67
C CYS A 92 11.73 0.63 22.19
N VAL A 93 11.28 -0.26 21.29
CA VAL A 93 10.90 -1.63 21.62
C VAL A 93 11.92 -2.68 21.19
N GLY A 94 13.07 -2.26 20.66
CA GLY A 94 14.17 -3.14 20.32
C GLY A 94 14.84 -2.84 18.98
N PRO A 95 15.72 -3.75 18.52
CA PRO A 95 16.46 -3.58 17.27
C PRO A 95 15.57 -3.81 16.03
N ALA A 96 16.07 -3.45 14.85
CA ALA A 96 15.35 -3.45 13.57
C ALA A 96 14.55 -4.73 13.23
N PRO A 97 15.07 -5.97 13.41
CA PRO A 97 14.30 -7.17 13.08
C PRO A 97 12.94 -7.21 13.79
N THR A 98 11.87 -7.41 13.04
CA THR A 98 10.48 -7.37 13.55
C THR A 98 10.23 -8.32 14.71
N SER A 99 10.81 -9.52 14.69
CA SER A 99 10.73 -10.52 15.77
C SER A 99 11.32 -10.05 17.10
N LYS A 100 12.25 -9.08 17.06
CA LYS A 100 12.91 -8.51 18.23
C LYS A 100 12.36 -7.14 18.63
N SER A 101 11.41 -6.59 17.87
CA SER A 101 10.80 -5.27 18.08
C SER A 101 9.28 -5.33 18.01
N TYR A 102 8.68 -5.07 16.84
CA TYR A 102 7.22 -4.93 16.67
C TYR A 102 6.41 -6.21 16.92
N LEU A 103 7.02 -7.40 16.83
CA LEU A 103 6.42 -8.68 17.19
C LEU A 103 6.78 -9.14 18.61
N ASN A 104 7.65 -8.41 19.30
CA ASN A 104 8.03 -8.71 20.68
C ASN A 104 6.95 -8.22 21.65
N MET A 105 6.03 -9.12 22.00
CA MET A 105 4.92 -8.81 22.90
C MET A 105 5.40 -8.30 24.27
N ASP A 106 6.51 -8.82 24.81
CA ASP A 106 7.02 -8.39 26.12
C ASP A 106 7.48 -6.94 26.08
N ALA A 107 8.20 -6.54 25.00
CA ALA A 107 8.64 -5.17 24.83
C ALA A 107 7.43 -4.21 24.67
N ILE A 108 6.40 -4.59 23.91
CA ILE A 108 5.18 -3.79 23.75
C ILE A 108 4.42 -3.68 25.08
N MET A 109 4.27 -4.80 25.83
CA MET A 109 3.60 -4.79 27.16
C MET A 109 4.36 -3.91 28.17
N ASN A 110 5.69 -3.92 28.14
CA ASN A 110 6.51 -3.05 28.96
C ASN A 110 6.29 -1.58 28.58
N ALA A 111 6.23 -1.25 27.29
CA ALA A 111 5.93 0.12 26.82
C ALA A 111 4.53 0.58 27.29
N VAL A 112 3.52 -0.29 27.28
CA VAL A 112 2.18 -0.02 27.83
C VAL A 112 2.26 0.33 29.31
N LYS A 113 2.97 -0.48 30.12
CA LYS A 113 3.13 -0.26 31.56
C LYS A 113 3.89 1.04 31.85
N GLN A 114 4.98 1.28 31.14
CA GLN A 114 5.83 2.46 31.29
C GLN A 114 5.06 3.76 31.03
N THR A 115 4.18 3.78 30.03
CA THR A 115 3.49 4.97 29.58
C THR A 115 2.11 5.15 30.21
N GLY A 116 1.56 4.10 30.81
CA GLY A 116 0.21 4.09 31.37
C GLY A 116 -0.87 4.21 30.29
N ALA A 117 -0.62 3.68 29.08
CA ALA A 117 -1.63 3.65 28.04
C ALA A 117 -2.82 2.78 28.41
N GLN A 118 -4.03 3.30 28.24
CA GLN A 118 -5.28 2.62 28.61
C GLN A 118 -5.78 1.66 27.54
N ALA A 119 -5.34 1.88 26.29
CA ALA A 119 -5.71 1.05 25.15
C ALA A 119 -4.55 0.95 24.16
N VAL A 120 -4.58 -0.11 23.35
CA VAL A 120 -3.60 -0.35 22.28
C VAL A 120 -4.32 -0.49 20.96
N HIS A 121 -3.90 0.31 19.96
CA HIS A 121 -4.34 0.16 18.58
C HIS A 121 -3.27 -0.61 17.78
N PRO A 122 -3.57 -1.82 17.29
CA PRO A 122 -2.56 -2.66 16.63
C PRO A 122 -2.28 -2.27 15.16
N GLY A 123 -3.12 -1.42 14.55
CA GLY A 123 -3.09 -1.16 13.12
C GLY A 123 -3.49 -2.38 12.29
N TYR A 124 -2.67 -2.74 11.32
CA TYR A 124 -2.76 -4.00 10.56
C TYR A 124 -1.38 -4.68 10.48
N GLY A 125 -1.34 -5.98 10.18
CA GLY A 125 -0.10 -6.77 10.25
C GLY A 125 0.40 -6.91 11.69
N PHE A 126 1.64 -7.29 11.88
CA PHE A 126 2.30 -7.51 13.16
C PHE A 126 1.41 -8.27 14.18
N LEU A 127 0.99 -7.60 15.25
CA LEU A 127 0.21 -8.21 16.34
C LEU A 127 -1.31 -8.01 16.20
N SER A 128 -1.80 -7.46 15.08
CA SER A 128 -3.22 -7.10 14.92
C SER A 128 -4.19 -8.29 14.96
N GLU A 129 -3.73 -9.48 14.54
CA GLU A 129 -4.50 -10.73 14.55
C GLU A 129 -3.91 -11.77 15.53
N ASN A 130 -3.15 -11.29 16.51
CA ASN A 130 -2.53 -12.17 17.51
C ASN A 130 -3.41 -12.30 18.74
N LYS A 131 -4.05 -13.48 18.89
CA LYS A 131 -4.95 -13.77 20.03
C LYS A 131 -4.27 -13.71 21.39
N GLU A 132 -3.00 -14.12 21.48
CA GLU A 132 -2.26 -14.09 22.74
C GLU A 132 -1.95 -12.66 23.18
N PHE A 133 -1.62 -11.79 22.24
CA PHE A 133 -1.43 -10.37 22.52
C PHE A 133 -2.70 -9.71 23.07
N ALA A 134 -3.84 -9.94 22.39
CA ALA A 134 -5.14 -9.43 22.85
C ALA A 134 -5.49 -9.95 24.26
N LYS A 135 -5.24 -11.25 24.55
CA LYS A 135 -5.44 -11.87 25.85
C LYS A 135 -4.55 -11.28 26.93
N ARG A 136 -3.27 -11.04 26.63
CA ARG A 136 -2.31 -10.43 27.57
C ARG A 136 -2.69 -9.00 27.94
N LEU A 137 -3.12 -8.19 26.97
CA LEU A 137 -3.63 -6.85 27.22
C LEU A 137 -4.85 -6.87 28.14
N ALA A 138 -5.81 -7.75 27.86
CA ALA A 138 -7.01 -7.91 28.70
C ALA A 138 -6.68 -8.31 30.15
N ALA A 139 -5.69 -9.19 30.35
CA ALA A 139 -5.22 -9.60 31.68
C ALA A 139 -4.61 -8.44 32.48
N GLU A 140 -4.03 -7.44 31.82
CA GLU A 140 -3.48 -6.23 32.44
C GLU A 140 -4.52 -5.08 32.51
N GLY A 141 -5.78 -5.34 32.16
CA GLY A 141 -6.85 -4.32 32.16
C GLY A 141 -6.71 -3.26 31.06
N VAL A 142 -5.92 -3.54 30.01
CA VAL A 142 -5.69 -2.64 28.87
C VAL A 142 -6.59 -3.05 27.70
N THR A 143 -7.28 -2.08 27.10
CA THR A 143 -8.21 -2.36 26.01
C THR A 143 -7.47 -2.59 24.70
N PHE A 144 -7.67 -3.75 24.07
CA PHE A 144 -7.29 -3.98 22.68
C PHE A 144 -8.30 -3.32 21.75
N ILE A 145 -7.87 -2.43 20.86
CA ILE A 145 -8.74 -1.77 19.86
C ILE A 145 -8.83 -2.68 18.63
N GLY A 146 -9.73 -3.64 18.72
CA GLY A 146 -9.93 -4.72 17.77
C GLY A 146 -11.02 -5.66 18.27
N PRO A 147 -11.22 -6.81 17.62
CA PRO A 147 -12.12 -7.87 18.08
C PRO A 147 -11.59 -8.57 19.31
N ASP A 148 -12.43 -9.41 19.92
CA ASP A 148 -12.01 -10.26 21.02
C ASP A 148 -11.17 -11.48 20.55
N THR A 149 -10.57 -12.16 21.51
CA THR A 149 -9.70 -13.32 21.26
C THR A 149 -10.41 -14.48 20.59
N HIS A 150 -11.72 -14.66 20.85
CA HIS A 150 -12.53 -15.73 20.25
C HIS A 150 -12.70 -15.47 18.73
N ALA A 151 -13.06 -14.26 18.35
CA ALA A 151 -13.24 -13.90 16.94
C ALA A 151 -11.91 -14.01 16.15
N ILE A 152 -10.79 -13.56 16.74
CA ILE A 152 -9.46 -13.70 16.14
C ILE A 152 -9.12 -15.18 15.92
N GLN A 153 -9.34 -16.02 16.90
CA GLN A 153 -9.04 -17.46 16.81
C GLN A 153 -9.93 -18.15 15.77
N ALA A 154 -11.25 -17.95 15.86
CA ALA A 154 -12.24 -18.61 15.01
C ALA A 154 -12.07 -18.28 13.52
N MET A 155 -11.63 -17.05 13.20
CA MET A 155 -11.43 -16.62 11.82
C MET A 155 -9.99 -16.82 11.33
N GLY A 156 -9.03 -17.06 12.23
CA GLY A 156 -7.63 -17.28 11.89
C GLY A 156 -7.31 -18.68 11.35
N ASP A 157 -8.16 -19.67 11.58
CA ASP A 157 -8.06 -21.02 11.03
C ASP A 157 -9.03 -21.17 9.84
N LYS A 158 -8.52 -21.49 8.64
CA LYS A 158 -9.35 -21.56 7.42
C LYS A 158 -10.39 -22.69 7.46
N ILE A 159 -10.11 -23.79 8.15
CA ILE A 159 -11.06 -24.90 8.27
C ILE A 159 -12.18 -24.49 9.24
N GLU A 160 -11.83 -23.97 10.41
CA GLU A 160 -12.79 -23.50 11.41
C GLU A 160 -13.66 -22.36 10.86
N SER A 161 -13.03 -21.35 10.23
CA SER A 161 -13.75 -20.22 9.65
C SER A 161 -14.76 -20.63 8.58
N LYS A 162 -14.41 -21.62 7.73
CA LYS A 162 -15.31 -22.17 6.71
C LYS A 162 -16.50 -22.90 7.33
N LEU A 163 -16.28 -23.70 8.37
CA LEU A 163 -17.36 -24.38 9.08
C LEU A 163 -18.33 -23.39 9.72
N ILE A 164 -17.80 -22.34 10.37
CA ILE A 164 -18.61 -21.26 10.94
C ILE A 164 -19.37 -20.51 9.86
N ALA A 165 -18.73 -20.21 8.72
CA ALA A 165 -19.38 -19.54 7.58
C ALA A 165 -20.55 -20.37 7.05
N LYS A 166 -20.38 -21.68 6.89
CA LYS A 166 -21.48 -22.59 6.50
C LYS A 166 -22.62 -22.59 7.52
N ALA A 167 -22.30 -22.67 8.81
CA ALA A 167 -23.30 -22.61 9.87
C ALA A 167 -24.06 -21.28 9.89
N ALA A 168 -23.40 -20.18 9.53
CA ALA A 168 -23.98 -18.85 9.38
C ALA A 168 -24.71 -18.64 8.04
N LYS A 169 -24.82 -19.69 7.20
CA LYS A 169 -25.42 -19.66 5.85
C LYS A 169 -24.73 -18.71 4.88
N VAL A 170 -23.43 -18.58 5.01
CA VAL A 170 -22.57 -17.85 4.08
C VAL A 170 -22.15 -18.79 2.94
N ASN A 171 -22.20 -18.34 1.71
CA ASN A 171 -21.75 -19.11 0.56
C ASN A 171 -20.26 -19.41 0.71
N THR A 172 -19.88 -20.68 0.73
CA THR A 172 -18.48 -21.11 0.83
C THR A 172 -18.04 -21.78 -0.47
N ILE A 173 -16.75 -21.72 -0.79
CA ILE A 173 -16.20 -22.45 -1.92
C ILE A 173 -16.49 -23.95 -1.73
N PRO A 174 -17.10 -24.64 -2.73
CA PRO A 174 -17.31 -26.08 -2.66
C PRO A 174 -16.01 -26.84 -2.38
N GLY A 175 -16.00 -27.74 -1.44
CA GLY A 175 -14.79 -28.45 -1.04
C GLY A 175 -15.00 -29.34 0.16
N PHE A 176 -13.92 -29.93 0.65
CA PHE A 176 -13.95 -30.81 1.81
C PHE A 176 -13.96 -30.00 3.12
N ASP A 177 -14.81 -30.42 4.04
CA ASP A 177 -14.99 -29.73 5.33
C ASP A 177 -14.20 -30.40 6.45
N GLY A 178 -12.88 -30.47 6.30
CA GLY A 178 -12.03 -31.13 7.28
C GLY A 178 -10.55 -31.05 6.92
N VAL A 179 -9.75 -31.71 7.72
CA VAL A 179 -8.31 -31.88 7.49
C VAL A 179 -8.10 -33.08 6.59
N VAL A 180 -7.35 -32.89 5.51
CA VAL A 180 -6.93 -33.97 4.61
C VAL A 180 -5.75 -34.71 5.22
N LYS A 181 -5.83 -36.01 5.38
CA LYS A 181 -4.85 -36.82 6.14
C LYS A 181 -3.58 -37.13 5.35
N ASP A 182 -3.77 -37.51 4.08
CA ASP A 182 -2.68 -37.94 3.21
C ASP A 182 -2.95 -37.63 1.74
N ALA A 183 -1.98 -37.92 0.88
CA ALA A 183 -2.06 -37.62 -0.54
C ALA A 183 -3.12 -38.45 -1.30
N GLU A 184 -3.41 -39.68 -0.86
CA GLU A 184 -4.43 -40.53 -1.51
C GLU A 184 -5.83 -40.07 -1.13
N GLU A 185 -6.05 -39.67 0.11
CA GLU A 185 -7.31 -39.02 0.51
C GLU A 185 -7.48 -37.68 -0.24
N ALA A 186 -6.40 -36.93 -0.47
CA ALA A 186 -6.44 -35.70 -1.27
C ALA A 186 -6.92 -35.97 -2.71
N VAL A 187 -6.41 -37.00 -3.36
CA VAL A 187 -6.85 -37.41 -4.71
C VAL A 187 -8.31 -37.81 -4.73
N LYS A 188 -8.75 -38.63 -3.76
CA LYS A 188 -10.15 -39.03 -3.66
C LYS A 188 -11.07 -37.82 -3.52
N ILE A 189 -10.75 -36.92 -2.60
CA ILE A 189 -11.51 -35.67 -2.36
C ILE A 189 -11.53 -34.80 -3.63
N ALA A 190 -10.37 -34.63 -4.28
CA ALA A 190 -10.26 -33.85 -5.52
C ALA A 190 -11.13 -34.43 -6.65
N GLY A 191 -11.18 -35.77 -6.77
CA GLY A 191 -12.06 -36.45 -7.71
C GLY A 191 -13.55 -36.25 -7.41
N GLU A 192 -13.95 -36.24 -6.13
CA GLU A 192 -15.33 -35.98 -5.69
C GLU A 192 -15.75 -34.51 -5.94
N ILE A 193 -14.84 -33.54 -5.71
CA ILE A 193 -15.06 -32.10 -5.97
C ILE A 193 -15.07 -31.82 -7.49
N GLY A 194 -14.29 -32.59 -8.25
CA GLY A 194 -14.04 -32.38 -9.68
C GLY A 194 -12.92 -31.36 -9.93
N TYR A 195 -11.97 -31.73 -10.81
CA TYR A 195 -10.84 -30.88 -11.18
C TYR A 195 -11.25 -29.62 -11.97
N PRO A 196 -10.47 -28.54 -11.94
CA PRO A 196 -9.30 -28.33 -11.08
C PRO A 196 -9.68 -28.02 -9.63
N VAL A 197 -8.76 -28.34 -8.69
CA VAL A 197 -8.90 -28.06 -7.26
C VAL A 197 -7.75 -27.18 -6.76
N MET A 198 -7.99 -26.52 -5.63
CA MET A 198 -7.00 -25.74 -4.90
C MET A 198 -6.68 -26.42 -3.56
N ILE A 199 -5.43 -26.77 -3.36
CA ILE A 199 -4.90 -27.24 -2.09
C ILE A 199 -4.41 -26.02 -1.31
N LYS A 200 -4.77 -25.88 -0.03
CA LYS A 200 -4.44 -24.72 0.81
C LYS A 200 -4.01 -25.15 2.21
N ALA A 201 -2.97 -24.47 2.75
CA ALA A 201 -2.66 -24.57 4.17
C ALA A 201 -3.80 -24.00 5.03
N SER A 202 -4.16 -24.67 6.15
CA SER A 202 -5.18 -24.22 7.10
C SER A 202 -4.74 -22.94 7.80
N ALA A 203 -3.49 -22.86 8.22
CA ALA A 203 -2.90 -21.69 8.85
C ALA A 203 -2.23 -20.76 7.83
N GLY A 204 -2.10 -19.47 8.20
CA GLY A 204 -1.36 -18.48 7.44
C GLY A 204 -2.11 -17.86 6.27
N GLY A 205 -1.43 -16.93 5.57
CA GLY A 205 -1.96 -16.13 4.47
C GLY A 205 -0.89 -15.81 3.42
N GLY A 206 -1.22 -14.93 2.46
CA GLY A 206 -0.27 -14.46 1.45
C GLY A 206 0.09 -15.49 0.37
N GLY A 207 -0.73 -16.53 0.16
CA GLY A 207 -0.56 -17.51 -0.92
C GLY A 207 0.47 -18.61 -0.66
N LYS A 208 1.11 -18.66 0.52
CA LYS A 208 2.00 -19.76 0.89
C LYS A 208 1.22 -21.02 1.21
N GLY A 209 1.77 -22.19 0.81
CA GLY A 209 1.10 -23.47 0.97
C GLY A 209 -0.15 -23.61 0.10
N MET A 210 -0.24 -22.89 -1.03
CA MET A 210 -1.36 -22.95 -1.97
C MET A 210 -0.88 -23.49 -3.32
N ARG A 211 -1.60 -24.51 -3.85
CA ARG A 211 -1.33 -25.08 -5.19
C ARG A 211 -2.61 -25.46 -5.89
N ILE A 212 -2.65 -25.17 -7.21
CA ILE A 212 -3.70 -25.64 -8.10
C ILE A 212 -3.29 -27.03 -8.58
N SER A 213 -4.26 -27.96 -8.66
CA SER A 213 -4.06 -29.30 -9.20
C SER A 213 -5.14 -29.61 -10.24
N TRP A 214 -4.71 -30.08 -11.40
CA TRP A 214 -5.55 -30.36 -12.55
C TRP A 214 -5.85 -31.86 -12.73
N ASN A 215 -5.14 -32.72 -12.02
CA ASN A 215 -5.24 -34.17 -12.07
C ASN A 215 -4.72 -34.82 -10.78
N ASP A 216 -4.84 -36.14 -10.71
CA ASP A 216 -4.46 -36.95 -9.54
C ASP A 216 -2.98 -36.82 -9.19
N GLU A 217 -2.10 -36.79 -10.19
CA GLU A 217 -0.65 -36.76 -9.97
C GLU A 217 -0.21 -35.40 -9.41
N GLU A 218 -0.70 -34.33 -9.99
CA GLU A 218 -0.47 -32.97 -9.47
C GLU A 218 -1.05 -32.78 -8.06
N THR A 219 -2.14 -33.50 -7.74
CA THR A 219 -2.73 -33.46 -6.40
C THR A 219 -1.82 -34.14 -5.38
N ARG A 220 -1.22 -35.31 -5.70
CA ARG A 220 -0.26 -35.97 -4.82
C ARG A 220 0.98 -35.12 -4.54
N GLU A 221 1.54 -34.56 -5.61
CA GLU A 221 2.71 -33.66 -5.48
C GLU A 221 2.35 -32.37 -4.75
N GLY A 222 1.23 -31.75 -5.13
CA GLY A 222 0.73 -30.53 -4.53
C GLY A 222 0.46 -30.67 -3.04
N PHE A 223 -0.12 -31.79 -2.61
CA PHE A 223 -0.33 -32.09 -1.20
C PHE A 223 0.98 -32.14 -0.43
N ARG A 224 1.96 -32.92 -0.93
CA ARG A 224 3.29 -33.07 -0.28
C ARG A 224 4.00 -31.74 -0.11
N PHE A 225 4.10 -30.96 -1.20
CA PHE A 225 4.79 -29.67 -1.15
C PHE A 225 4.06 -28.64 -0.31
N SER A 226 2.72 -28.60 -0.37
CA SER A 226 1.94 -27.67 0.44
C SER A 226 2.04 -27.98 1.93
N SER A 227 2.04 -29.27 2.33
CA SER A 227 2.21 -29.70 3.71
C SER A 227 3.60 -29.30 4.26
N GLN A 228 4.67 -29.57 3.49
CA GLN A 228 6.03 -29.19 3.88
C GLN A 228 6.19 -27.67 4.03
N GLU A 229 5.64 -26.91 3.08
CA GLU A 229 5.69 -25.45 3.12
C GLU A 229 4.88 -24.90 4.28
N ALA A 230 3.69 -25.46 4.57
CA ALA A 230 2.85 -25.07 5.69
C ALA A 230 3.52 -25.35 7.03
N ALA A 231 4.09 -26.55 7.22
CA ALA A 231 4.84 -26.90 8.41
C ALA A 231 6.02 -25.97 8.66
N SER A 232 6.81 -25.68 7.63
CA SER A 232 8.00 -24.83 7.75
C SER A 232 7.68 -23.36 7.98
N SER A 233 6.60 -22.84 7.35
CA SER A 233 6.23 -21.43 7.39
C SER A 233 5.33 -21.04 8.55
N PHE A 234 4.47 -21.97 8.99
CA PHE A 234 3.41 -21.69 9.96
C PHE A 234 3.44 -22.61 11.19
N GLY A 235 4.26 -23.66 11.17
CA GLY A 235 4.28 -24.68 12.24
C GLY A 235 3.04 -25.58 12.28
N ASP A 236 2.24 -25.58 11.19
CA ASP A 236 0.98 -26.32 11.06
C ASP A 236 0.91 -26.89 9.64
N ASP A 237 0.86 -28.23 9.52
CA ASP A 237 0.87 -28.94 8.24
C ASP A 237 -0.52 -29.29 7.70
N ARG A 238 -1.59 -28.89 8.42
CA ARG A 238 -2.97 -29.17 8.03
C ARG A 238 -3.35 -28.48 6.74
N LEU A 239 -3.94 -29.25 5.82
CA LEU A 239 -4.38 -28.80 4.51
C LEU A 239 -5.89 -29.00 4.33
N LEU A 240 -6.47 -28.15 3.49
CA LEU A 240 -7.84 -28.28 2.97
C LEU A 240 -7.81 -28.27 1.44
N ILE A 241 -8.85 -28.85 0.82
CA ILE A 241 -9.03 -28.90 -0.64
C ILE A 241 -10.39 -28.31 -1.01
N GLU A 242 -10.37 -27.41 -1.98
CA GLU A 242 -11.55 -26.71 -2.47
C GLU A 242 -11.57 -26.70 -3.99
N LYS A 243 -12.74 -26.49 -4.59
CA LYS A 243 -12.88 -26.21 -6.01
C LYS A 243 -12.04 -24.98 -6.38
N PHE A 244 -11.27 -25.09 -7.44
CA PHE A 244 -10.60 -23.92 -8.00
C PHE A 244 -11.62 -23.05 -8.75
N ILE A 245 -11.72 -21.78 -8.36
CA ILE A 245 -12.55 -20.79 -9.06
C ILE A 245 -11.65 -20.12 -10.10
N ASP A 246 -11.96 -20.32 -11.37
CA ASP A 246 -11.15 -19.75 -12.44
C ASP A 246 -11.48 -18.28 -12.68
N ASN A 247 -10.43 -17.50 -12.88
CA ASN A 247 -10.51 -16.08 -13.23
C ASN A 247 -11.48 -15.25 -12.36
N PRO A 248 -11.44 -15.40 -11.01
CA PRO A 248 -12.39 -14.73 -10.14
C PRO A 248 -12.05 -13.24 -10.00
N ARG A 249 -13.06 -12.47 -9.58
CA ARG A 249 -12.83 -11.20 -8.95
C ARG A 249 -12.62 -11.40 -7.45
N HIS A 250 -11.74 -10.61 -6.88
CA HIS A 250 -11.56 -10.51 -5.44
C HIS A 250 -12.31 -9.28 -4.94
N ILE A 251 -13.47 -9.52 -4.35
CA ILE A 251 -14.33 -8.47 -3.82
C ILE A 251 -14.53 -8.70 -2.33
N GLU A 252 -14.44 -7.64 -1.55
CA GLU A 252 -14.49 -7.74 -0.11
C GLU A 252 -15.51 -6.76 0.48
N ILE A 253 -16.10 -7.16 1.60
CA ILE A 253 -17.09 -6.36 2.32
C ILE A 253 -16.49 -5.85 3.62
N GLN A 254 -16.43 -4.52 3.78
CA GLN A 254 -16.09 -3.91 5.05
C GLN A 254 -17.23 -4.11 6.05
N VAL A 255 -16.95 -4.72 7.18
CA VAL A 255 -17.90 -4.82 8.30
C VAL A 255 -17.47 -3.91 9.45
N LEU A 256 -18.45 -3.41 10.17
CA LEU A 256 -18.28 -2.65 11.40
C LEU A 256 -19.28 -3.16 12.43
N ALA A 257 -18.81 -3.64 13.57
CA ALA A 257 -19.67 -4.22 14.58
C ALA A 257 -19.31 -3.72 15.99
N ASP A 258 -20.32 -3.56 16.85
CA ASP A 258 -20.13 -3.14 18.24
C ASP A 258 -20.24 -4.30 19.24
N LYS A 259 -19.88 -4.02 20.49
CA LYS A 259 -19.94 -5.01 21.59
C LYS A 259 -21.39 -5.34 22.05
N HIS A 260 -22.41 -4.72 21.45
CA HIS A 260 -23.82 -4.88 21.78
C HIS A 260 -24.58 -5.75 20.77
N GLY A 261 -23.86 -6.31 19.77
CA GLY A 261 -24.44 -7.19 18.75
C GLY A 261 -24.97 -6.46 17.52
N ASN A 262 -24.79 -5.14 17.41
CA ASN A 262 -25.07 -4.42 16.17
C ASN A 262 -23.92 -4.60 15.19
N ALA A 263 -24.24 -4.88 13.93
CA ALA A 263 -23.27 -5.03 12.86
C ALA A 263 -23.80 -4.41 11.56
N LEU A 264 -22.92 -3.72 10.84
CA LEU A 264 -23.19 -3.06 9.57
C LEU A 264 -22.19 -3.54 8.53
N TRP A 265 -22.60 -3.55 7.28
CA TRP A 265 -21.71 -3.63 6.15
C TRP A 265 -21.57 -2.23 5.49
N LEU A 266 -20.35 -1.85 5.12
CA LEU A 266 -19.99 -0.51 4.65
C LEU A 266 -19.61 -0.51 3.17
N ASN A 267 -20.37 -1.25 2.39
CA ASN A 267 -20.15 -1.51 0.97
C ASN A 267 -18.89 -2.35 0.68
N GLU A 268 -18.72 -2.63 -0.59
CA GLU A 268 -17.61 -3.45 -1.07
C GLU A 268 -16.41 -2.62 -1.52
N ARG A 269 -15.28 -3.34 -1.64
CA ARG A 269 -14.08 -2.92 -2.36
C ARG A 269 -13.76 -3.97 -3.42
N GLU A 270 -13.41 -3.52 -4.60
CA GLU A 270 -12.89 -4.33 -5.70
C GLU A 270 -11.37 -4.38 -5.58
N CYS A 271 -10.80 -5.54 -5.32
CA CYS A 271 -9.39 -5.75 -5.04
C CYS A 271 -8.73 -6.73 -6.02
N SER A 272 -9.24 -6.85 -7.24
CA SER A 272 -8.78 -7.85 -8.22
C SER A 272 -7.43 -7.53 -8.84
N ILE A 273 -6.97 -6.28 -8.83
CA ILE A 273 -5.65 -5.96 -9.35
C ILE A 273 -4.59 -6.35 -8.32
N GLN A 274 -4.02 -7.52 -8.53
CA GLN A 274 -3.10 -8.16 -7.60
C GLN A 274 -1.83 -8.64 -8.30
N ARG A 275 -0.74 -8.67 -7.56
CA ARG A 275 0.52 -9.27 -7.95
C ARG A 275 0.89 -10.36 -6.93
N ARG A 276 0.98 -11.62 -7.36
CA ARG A 276 1.28 -12.74 -6.45
C ARG A 276 0.40 -12.73 -5.19
N ASN A 277 -0.91 -12.51 -5.36
CA ASN A 277 -1.92 -12.36 -4.31
C ASN A 277 -1.75 -11.12 -3.40
N GLN A 278 -0.91 -10.14 -3.78
CA GLN A 278 -0.82 -8.84 -3.12
C GLN A 278 -1.62 -7.80 -3.89
N LYS A 279 -2.51 -7.10 -3.22
CA LYS A 279 -3.32 -6.01 -3.79
C LYS A 279 -2.40 -4.85 -4.22
N VAL A 280 -2.66 -4.27 -5.38
CA VAL A 280 -1.87 -3.19 -5.99
C VAL A 280 -2.72 -1.96 -6.26
N VAL A 281 -3.92 -2.16 -6.82
CA VAL A 281 -4.92 -1.12 -7.05
C VAL A 281 -6.26 -1.63 -6.55
N GLU A 282 -6.95 -0.82 -5.77
CA GLU A 282 -8.26 -1.11 -5.22
C GLU A 282 -9.24 0.02 -5.56
N GLU A 283 -10.51 -0.30 -5.72
CA GLU A 283 -11.56 0.70 -5.94
C GLU A 283 -12.82 0.39 -5.15
N ALA A 284 -13.59 1.40 -4.86
CA ALA A 284 -14.91 1.31 -4.22
C ALA A 284 -15.87 2.34 -4.84
N PRO A 285 -17.09 1.91 -5.21
CA PRO A 285 -17.61 0.54 -5.24
C PRO A 285 -17.01 -0.30 -6.39
N SER A 286 -17.41 -1.57 -6.52
CA SER A 286 -17.05 -2.43 -7.65
C SER A 286 -17.87 -2.06 -8.90
N THR A 287 -17.22 -2.08 -10.08
CA THR A 287 -17.90 -1.95 -11.37
C THR A 287 -18.75 -3.16 -11.74
N PHE A 288 -18.54 -4.29 -11.07
CA PHE A 288 -19.09 -5.59 -11.45
C PHE A 288 -20.39 -5.92 -10.74
N LEU A 289 -20.53 -5.50 -9.46
CA LEU A 289 -21.68 -5.86 -8.66
C LEU A 289 -22.91 -5.01 -8.99
N ASP A 290 -24.04 -5.70 -9.19
CA ASP A 290 -25.34 -5.07 -9.13
C ASP A 290 -25.80 -4.86 -7.67
N PRO A 291 -26.83 -4.03 -7.43
CA PRO A 291 -27.31 -3.72 -6.07
C PRO A 291 -27.76 -4.94 -5.27
N ASP A 292 -28.34 -5.95 -5.93
CA ASP A 292 -28.87 -7.14 -5.26
C ASP A 292 -27.73 -8.07 -4.81
N THR A 293 -26.74 -8.31 -5.68
CA THR A 293 -25.55 -9.08 -5.32
C THR A 293 -24.76 -8.38 -4.21
N ARG A 294 -24.58 -7.06 -4.30
CA ARG A 294 -23.93 -6.26 -3.23
C ARG A 294 -24.63 -6.43 -1.90
N ARG A 295 -25.95 -6.34 -1.89
CA ARG A 295 -26.75 -6.51 -0.68
C ARG A 295 -26.61 -7.92 -0.12
N ALA A 296 -26.70 -8.96 -0.95
CA ALA A 296 -26.57 -10.35 -0.54
C ALA A 296 -25.20 -10.64 0.08
N MET A 297 -24.12 -10.12 -0.52
CA MET A 297 -22.77 -10.22 0.05
C MET A 297 -22.66 -9.50 1.40
N GLY A 298 -23.21 -8.28 1.47
CA GLY A 298 -23.24 -7.49 2.71
C GLY A 298 -23.98 -8.17 3.85
N GLU A 299 -25.15 -8.72 3.58
CA GLU A 299 -25.97 -9.46 4.56
C GLU A 299 -25.28 -10.73 5.03
N GLN A 300 -24.61 -11.48 4.15
CA GLN A 300 -23.82 -12.65 4.51
C GLN A 300 -22.59 -12.27 5.34
N ALA A 301 -21.89 -11.17 5.00
CA ALA A 301 -20.78 -10.67 5.80
C ALA A 301 -21.20 -10.29 7.23
N VAL A 302 -22.35 -9.63 7.37
CA VAL A 302 -22.95 -9.31 8.69
C VAL A 302 -23.38 -10.58 9.44
N SER A 303 -23.94 -11.57 8.75
CA SER A 303 -24.32 -12.86 9.34
C SER A 303 -23.09 -13.56 9.94
N LEU A 304 -21.98 -13.60 9.21
CA LEU A 304 -20.72 -14.15 9.68
C LEU A 304 -20.18 -13.39 10.89
N ALA A 305 -20.12 -12.07 10.83
CA ALA A 305 -19.67 -11.22 11.93
C ALA A 305 -20.49 -11.45 13.21
N LYS A 306 -21.81 -11.59 13.10
CA LYS A 306 -22.68 -11.91 14.22
C LYS A 306 -22.45 -13.32 14.77
N ALA A 307 -22.21 -14.30 13.90
CA ALA A 307 -21.96 -15.70 14.31
C ALA A 307 -20.72 -15.81 15.21
N VAL A 308 -19.67 -15.02 14.96
CA VAL A 308 -18.46 -14.99 15.78
C VAL A 308 -18.47 -13.89 16.85
N LYS A 309 -19.61 -13.22 17.05
CA LYS A 309 -19.77 -12.08 17.98
C LYS A 309 -18.70 -11.00 17.76
N TYR A 310 -18.44 -10.70 16.48
CA TYR A 310 -17.42 -9.74 16.09
C TYR A 310 -17.68 -8.35 16.67
N SER A 311 -16.61 -7.65 17.03
CA SER A 311 -16.64 -6.23 17.38
C SER A 311 -15.44 -5.53 16.75
N SER A 312 -15.57 -4.26 16.38
CA SER A 312 -14.60 -3.44 15.69
C SER A 312 -14.78 -3.45 14.15
N ALA A 313 -13.82 -2.88 13.41
CA ALA A 313 -13.77 -2.98 11.97
C ALA A 313 -13.12 -4.30 11.54
N GLY A 314 -13.71 -4.98 10.57
CA GLY A 314 -13.19 -6.20 9.96
C GLY A 314 -13.63 -6.28 8.50
N THR A 315 -13.10 -7.25 7.78
CA THR A 315 -13.39 -7.41 6.36
C THR A 315 -13.65 -8.86 6.02
N VAL A 316 -14.73 -9.12 5.30
CA VAL A 316 -15.04 -10.43 4.75
C VAL A 316 -14.70 -10.45 3.27
N GLU A 317 -13.75 -11.27 2.88
CA GLU A 317 -13.27 -11.42 1.50
C GLU A 317 -14.03 -12.52 0.77
N PHE A 318 -14.38 -12.25 -0.49
CA PHE A 318 -15.09 -13.17 -1.37
C PHE A 318 -14.38 -13.29 -2.72
N LEU A 319 -14.46 -14.49 -3.30
CA LEU A 319 -14.22 -14.71 -4.72
C LEU A 319 -15.56 -14.65 -5.46
N VAL A 320 -15.61 -13.88 -6.54
CA VAL A 320 -16.83 -13.71 -7.36
C VAL A 320 -16.53 -14.19 -8.78
N ASP A 321 -17.31 -15.17 -9.26
CA ASP A 321 -17.15 -15.69 -10.61
C ASP A 321 -17.83 -14.80 -11.68
N SER A 322 -17.69 -15.18 -12.95
CA SER A 322 -18.26 -14.45 -14.08
C SER A 322 -19.80 -14.44 -14.12
N GLN A 323 -20.46 -15.37 -13.42
CA GLN A 323 -21.91 -15.44 -13.26
C GLN A 323 -22.41 -14.69 -12.03
N LYS A 324 -21.51 -13.99 -11.30
CA LYS A 324 -21.78 -13.29 -10.04
C LYS A 324 -22.12 -14.21 -8.86
N ASN A 325 -21.80 -15.52 -8.96
CA ASN A 325 -21.79 -16.34 -7.76
C ASN A 325 -20.60 -15.91 -6.91
N PHE A 326 -20.82 -15.78 -5.61
CA PHE A 326 -19.78 -15.33 -4.69
C PHE A 326 -19.58 -16.34 -3.57
N TYR A 327 -18.34 -16.50 -3.16
CA TYR A 327 -17.89 -17.51 -2.22
C TYR A 327 -16.96 -16.90 -1.18
N PHE A 328 -17.21 -17.16 0.08
CA PHE A 328 -16.37 -16.77 1.20
C PHE A 328 -14.94 -17.30 1.02
N LEU A 329 -13.99 -16.42 1.13
CA LEU A 329 -12.57 -16.75 1.08
C LEU A 329 -11.96 -16.77 2.50
N GLU A 330 -12.04 -15.63 3.20
CA GLU A 330 -11.55 -15.45 4.56
C GLU A 330 -12.15 -14.20 5.21
N MET A 331 -12.01 -14.08 6.54
CA MET A 331 -12.34 -12.87 7.27
C MET A 331 -11.09 -12.30 7.94
N ASN A 332 -10.70 -11.10 7.57
CA ASN A 332 -9.63 -10.37 8.23
C ASN A 332 -10.18 -9.68 9.49
N THR A 333 -9.67 -10.08 10.64
CA THR A 333 -10.14 -9.62 11.96
C THR A 333 -9.44 -8.34 12.41
N ARG A 334 -9.21 -7.44 11.49
CA ARG A 334 -8.48 -6.18 11.67
C ARG A 334 -8.90 -5.12 10.65
N LEU A 335 -8.43 -3.89 10.86
CA LEU A 335 -8.47 -2.88 9.81
C LEU A 335 -7.57 -3.31 8.64
N GLN A 336 -7.99 -3.06 7.41
CA GLN A 336 -7.19 -3.34 6.22
C GLN A 336 -6.49 -2.09 5.67
N VAL A 337 -5.47 -2.32 4.82
CA VAL A 337 -4.69 -1.26 4.17
C VAL A 337 -5.61 -0.31 3.41
N GLU A 338 -6.52 -0.85 2.60
CA GLU A 338 -7.42 -0.20 1.66
C GLU A 338 -8.69 0.41 2.30
N HIS A 339 -8.75 0.51 3.64
CA HIS A 339 -9.88 1.15 4.32
C HIS A 339 -10.17 2.61 3.86
N PRO A 340 -9.20 3.39 3.37
CA PRO A 340 -9.45 4.75 2.93
C PRO A 340 -10.51 4.90 1.83
N ILE A 341 -10.61 3.93 0.89
CA ILE A 341 -11.61 4.03 -0.18
C ILE A 341 -13.04 3.83 0.35
N THR A 342 -13.23 2.95 1.34
CA THR A 342 -14.51 2.83 2.07
C THR A 342 -14.85 4.12 2.81
N GLU A 343 -13.87 4.73 3.49
CA GLU A 343 -14.05 6.03 4.15
C GLU A 343 -14.47 7.12 3.18
N CYS A 344 -13.88 7.14 1.97
CA CYS A 344 -14.22 8.12 0.94
C CYS A 344 -15.67 8.03 0.47
N ILE A 345 -16.18 6.81 0.21
CA ILE A 345 -17.55 6.64 -0.32
C ILE A 345 -18.64 6.68 0.75
N THR A 346 -18.30 6.37 2.02
CA THR A 346 -19.26 6.36 3.14
C THR A 346 -19.22 7.62 3.99
N GLY A 347 -18.10 8.34 4.00
CA GLY A 347 -17.87 9.48 4.87
C GLY A 347 -17.59 9.12 6.33
N LEU A 348 -17.35 7.84 6.67
CA LEU A 348 -17.03 7.40 8.01
C LEU A 348 -15.50 7.35 8.22
N ASP A 349 -15.01 7.78 9.38
CA ASP A 349 -13.64 7.52 9.84
C ASP A 349 -13.62 6.20 10.62
N LEU A 350 -13.08 5.14 10.00
CA LEU A 350 -13.10 3.79 10.58
C LEU A 350 -12.26 3.69 11.85
N VAL A 351 -11.13 4.39 11.92
CA VAL A 351 -10.29 4.42 13.14
C VAL A 351 -11.05 5.08 14.29
N HIS A 352 -11.80 6.16 14.01
CA HIS A 352 -12.67 6.78 15.00
C HIS A 352 -13.73 5.79 15.53
N GLN A 353 -14.41 5.08 14.62
CA GLN A 353 -15.41 4.09 15.01
C GLN A 353 -14.79 2.94 15.82
N MET A 354 -13.60 2.44 15.45
CA MET A 354 -12.88 1.42 16.21
C MET A 354 -12.59 1.86 17.65
N ILE A 355 -12.13 3.09 17.85
CA ILE A 355 -11.84 3.66 19.17
C ILE A 355 -13.13 3.76 20.02
N ARG A 356 -14.23 4.24 19.42
CA ARG A 356 -15.54 4.34 20.08
C ARG A 356 -16.08 2.98 20.51
N ILE A 357 -16.03 1.99 19.60
CA ILE A 357 -16.46 0.61 19.88
C ILE A 357 -15.61 0.00 20.99
N ALA A 358 -14.30 0.19 20.93
CA ALA A 358 -13.39 -0.30 21.97
C ALA A 358 -13.72 0.29 23.35
N LYS A 359 -14.11 1.58 23.40
CA LYS A 359 -14.57 2.25 24.62
C LYS A 359 -15.92 1.74 25.14
N GLY A 360 -16.70 1.04 24.30
CA GLY A 360 -17.99 0.45 24.65
C GLY A 360 -19.21 1.17 24.09
N TYR A 361 -19.02 2.14 23.19
CA TYR A 361 -20.15 2.83 22.55
C TYR A 361 -20.82 1.95 21.50
N LYS A 362 -22.13 2.13 21.36
CA LYS A 362 -22.93 1.54 20.26
C LYS A 362 -22.66 2.26 18.94
N LEU A 363 -22.89 1.53 17.87
CA LEU A 363 -22.97 2.13 16.54
C LEU A 363 -24.10 3.17 16.52
N GLN A 364 -23.81 4.33 15.92
CA GLN A 364 -24.78 5.43 15.79
C GLN A 364 -25.62 5.29 14.52
N GLN A 365 -25.04 4.66 13.49
CA GLN A 365 -25.65 4.49 12.18
C GLN A 365 -26.50 3.23 12.11
N LYS A 366 -27.54 3.27 11.28
CA LYS A 366 -28.28 2.09 10.81
C LYS A 366 -27.78 1.72 9.41
N GLN A 367 -28.09 0.52 8.93
CA GLN A 367 -27.70 0.09 7.60
C GLN A 367 -28.24 1.02 6.49
N SER A 368 -29.44 1.56 6.67
CA SER A 368 -30.03 2.53 5.73
C SER A 368 -29.29 3.84 5.62
N ASP A 369 -28.43 4.15 6.60
CA ASP A 369 -27.71 5.43 6.67
C ASP A 369 -26.34 5.34 5.96
N ILE A 370 -25.95 4.14 5.52
CA ILE A 370 -24.67 3.92 4.85
C ILE A 370 -24.80 4.20 3.36
N PRO A 371 -24.23 5.32 2.87
CA PRO A 371 -24.36 5.69 1.47
C PRO A 371 -23.28 5.04 0.59
N ILE A 372 -23.45 5.14 -0.72
CA ILE A 372 -22.39 5.10 -1.72
C ILE A 372 -22.32 6.49 -2.34
N ASN A 373 -21.38 7.32 -1.91
CA ASN A 373 -21.17 8.65 -2.45
C ASN A 373 -19.95 8.66 -3.37
N GLY A 374 -20.20 8.77 -4.68
CA GLY A 374 -19.13 8.84 -5.66
C GLY A 374 -18.32 7.54 -5.79
N TRP A 375 -17.06 7.70 -6.13
CA TRP A 375 -16.12 6.62 -6.43
C TRP A 375 -14.73 6.94 -5.89
N ALA A 376 -14.06 5.98 -5.30
CA ALA A 376 -12.71 6.13 -4.81
C ALA A 376 -11.79 5.03 -5.38
N ILE A 377 -10.55 5.41 -5.67
CA ILE A 377 -9.50 4.49 -6.16
C ILE A 377 -8.28 4.68 -5.28
N GLU A 378 -7.70 3.58 -4.82
CA GLU A 378 -6.42 3.54 -4.10
C GLU A 378 -5.36 2.88 -4.98
N SER A 379 -4.17 3.45 -5.00
CA SER A 379 -2.98 2.85 -5.59
C SER A 379 -1.91 2.73 -4.51
N ARG A 380 -1.38 1.52 -4.32
CA ARG A 380 -0.28 1.27 -3.37
C ARG A 380 1.05 1.61 -4.02
N VAL A 381 1.68 2.68 -3.54
CA VAL A 381 2.98 3.10 -4.02
C VAL A 381 4.06 2.37 -3.23
N TYR A 382 4.82 1.53 -3.92
CA TYR A 382 5.89 0.72 -3.35
C TYR A 382 7.27 1.15 -3.87
N ALA A 383 8.28 1.07 -3.00
CA ALA A 383 9.69 1.15 -3.40
C ALA A 383 10.13 -0.20 -3.97
N GLU A 384 9.67 -0.51 -5.18
CA GLU A 384 9.96 -1.75 -5.91
C GLU A 384 10.20 -1.44 -7.39
N ASP A 385 11.08 -2.21 -8.02
CA ASP A 385 11.37 -2.07 -9.44
C ASP A 385 10.39 -2.88 -10.30
N PRO A 386 9.43 -2.24 -10.98
CA PRO A 386 8.47 -2.96 -11.80
C PRO A 386 9.09 -3.62 -13.05
N TYR A 387 10.23 -3.11 -13.51
CA TYR A 387 10.92 -3.64 -14.69
C TYR A 387 11.68 -4.96 -14.42
N LYS A 388 11.93 -5.27 -13.16
CA LYS A 388 12.60 -6.51 -12.72
C LYS A 388 11.64 -7.52 -12.13
N SER A 389 10.43 -7.63 -12.68
CA SER A 389 9.36 -8.51 -12.19
C SER A 389 9.03 -8.30 -10.70
N PHE A 390 9.27 -7.09 -10.19
CA PHE A 390 9.13 -6.73 -8.77
C PHE A 390 9.97 -7.63 -7.84
N GLY A 391 11.16 -7.99 -8.27
CA GLY A 391 11.98 -8.98 -7.57
C GLY A 391 12.36 -8.54 -6.16
N LEU A 392 12.89 -7.34 -6.01
CA LEU A 392 13.45 -6.85 -4.75
C LEU A 392 12.92 -5.47 -4.39
N PRO A 393 12.72 -5.18 -3.09
CA PRO A 393 12.54 -3.83 -2.62
C PRO A 393 13.71 -2.93 -3.02
N SER A 394 13.42 -1.73 -3.46
CA SER A 394 14.44 -0.71 -3.70
C SER A 394 14.76 -0.01 -2.39
N ILE A 395 15.90 -0.37 -1.83
CA ILE A 395 16.40 0.18 -0.58
C ILE A 395 17.13 1.50 -0.85
N GLY A 396 17.04 2.45 0.06
CA GLY A 396 17.79 3.69 -0.06
C GLY A 396 17.11 4.86 0.63
N ARG A 397 17.77 6.01 0.53
CA ARG A 397 17.29 7.26 1.12
C ARG A 397 16.51 8.06 0.10
N LEU A 398 15.35 8.56 0.49
CA LEU A 398 14.57 9.47 -0.32
C LEU A 398 15.28 10.82 -0.42
N SER A 399 15.81 11.13 -1.59
CA SER A 399 16.50 12.40 -1.85
C SER A 399 15.52 13.53 -2.15
N GLN A 400 14.31 13.19 -2.65
CA GLN A 400 13.21 14.11 -2.85
C GLN A 400 11.88 13.36 -2.72
N TYR A 401 10.94 13.97 -2.00
CA TYR A 401 9.61 13.42 -1.79
C TYR A 401 8.57 14.53 -1.74
N GLN A 402 7.67 14.54 -2.72
CA GLN A 402 6.59 15.53 -2.79
C GLN A 402 5.28 14.83 -3.15
N GLU A 403 4.35 14.81 -2.19
CA GLU A 403 3.01 14.28 -2.37
C GLU A 403 2.15 15.24 -3.20
N PRO A 404 1.23 14.73 -4.06
CA PRO A 404 0.37 15.54 -4.93
C PRO A 404 -0.83 16.16 -4.18
N LEU A 405 -0.63 16.64 -2.94
CA LEU A 405 -1.69 17.18 -2.07
C LEU A 405 -2.21 18.56 -2.50
N ASN A 406 -1.58 19.20 -3.46
CA ASN A 406 -2.07 20.42 -4.09
C ASN A 406 -3.27 20.17 -5.02
N LEU A 407 -3.50 18.91 -5.42
CA LEU A 407 -4.63 18.52 -6.24
C LEU A 407 -5.88 18.30 -5.37
N PRO A 408 -7.06 18.77 -5.80
CA PRO A 408 -8.30 18.51 -5.08
C PRO A 408 -8.70 17.03 -5.18
N ASN A 409 -9.37 16.51 -4.15
CA ASN A 409 -9.84 15.13 -4.08
C ASN A 409 -8.72 14.07 -4.14
N VAL A 410 -7.52 14.42 -3.69
CA VAL A 410 -6.39 13.53 -3.51
C VAL A 410 -6.08 13.40 -2.03
N ARG A 411 -5.91 12.17 -1.55
CA ARG A 411 -5.47 11.82 -0.21
C ARG A 411 -4.21 10.96 -0.33
N VAL A 412 -3.23 11.24 0.52
CA VAL A 412 -2.04 10.39 0.66
C VAL A 412 -1.91 9.98 2.12
N ASP A 413 -1.97 8.69 2.37
CA ASP A 413 -1.63 8.12 3.66
C ASP A 413 -0.18 7.62 3.58
N SER A 414 0.72 8.32 4.26
CA SER A 414 2.16 8.11 4.20
C SER A 414 2.76 8.13 5.61
N GLY A 415 3.83 7.37 5.79
CA GLY A 415 4.62 7.34 7.03
C GLY A 415 6.06 7.81 6.84
N ILE A 416 6.36 8.44 5.71
CA ILE A 416 7.70 8.89 5.31
C ILE A 416 7.72 10.36 4.91
N GLN A 417 8.90 10.91 4.78
CA GLN A 417 9.16 12.28 4.33
C GLN A 417 10.49 12.30 3.55
N GLU A 418 10.81 13.43 2.93
CA GLU A 418 12.12 13.64 2.35
C GLU A 418 13.23 13.37 3.38
N GLY A 419 14.27 12.64 2.97
CA GLY A 419 15.35 12.19 3.85
C GLY A 419 15.05 10.91 4.64
N SER A 420 13.84 10.32 4.54
CA SER A 420 13.56 9.01 5.13
C SER A 420 14.28 7.89 4.40
N ASP A 421 14.66 6.85 5.13
CA ASP A 421 15.29 5.65 4.60
C ASP A 421 14.25 4.53 4.40
N ILE A 422 14.25 3.90 3.23
CA ILE A 422 13.50 2.68 2.96
C ILE A 422 14.38 1.50 3.37
N SER A 423 13.95 0.79 4.42
CA SER A 423 14.71 -0.27 5.08
C SER A 423 14.38 -1.65 4.49
N ILE A 424 15.37 -2.56 4.53
CA ILE A 424 15.19 -3.99 4.19
C ILE A 424 14.34 -4.77 5.20
N TYR A 425 14.18 -4.23 6.40
CA TYR A 425 13.53 -4.94 7.51
C TYR A 425 12.01 -4.87 7.48
N TYR A 426 11.45 -3.97 6.68
CA TYR A 426 10.01 -3.67 6.70
C TYR A 426 9.42 -3.65 5.30
N ASP A 427 8.09 -3.64 5.24
CA ASP A 427 7.35 -3.51 3.99
C ASP A 427 7.79 -2.24 3.22
N PRO A 428 8.11 -2.35 1.92
CA PRO A 428 8.61 -1.23 1.11
C PRO A 428 7.51 -0.26 0.68
N MET A 429 6.33 -0.31 1.27
CA MET A 429 5.23 0.61 0.95
C MET A 429 5.59 2.04 1.33
N ILE A 430 5.64 2.91 0.34
CA ILE A 430 5.90 4.34 0.48
C ILE A 430 4.65 5.04 0.98
N SER A 431 3.54 4.80 0.30
CA SER A 431 2.27 5.44 0.61
C SER A 431 1.08 4.73 -0.04
N LYS A 432 -0.10 5.10 0.40
CA LYS A 432 -1.38 4.83 -0.27
C LYS A 432 -1.84 6.12 -0.91
N LEU A 433 -1.89 6.15 -2.24
CA LEU A 433 -2.43 7.27 -2.99
C LEU A 433 -3.91 6.99 -3.28
N VAL A 434 -4.78 7.85 -2.78
CA VAL A 434 -6.23 7.70 -2.90
C VAL A 434 -6.81 8.89 -3.62
N THR A 435 -7.66 8.63 -4.59
CA THR A 435 -8.39 9.67 -5.32
C THR A 435 -9.89 9.43 -5.26
N TYR A 436 -10.64 10.52 -5.33
CA TYR A 436 -12.09 10.52 -5.26
C TYR A 436 -12.70 11.34 -6.41
N GLY A 437 -13.81 10.85 -6.94
CA GLY A 437 -14.64 11.54 -7.92
C GLY A 437 -16.13 11.29 -7.66
N LYS A 438 -16.99 12.12 -8.23
CA LYS A 438 -18.43 11.85 -8.23
C LYS A 438 -18.78 10.65 -9.10
N THR A 439 -17.95 10.38 -10.08
CA THR A 439 -18.01 9.22 -10.98
C THR A 439 -16.68 8.50 -10.99
N ARG A 440 -16.67 7.26 -11.48
CA ARG A 440 -15.43 6.48 -11.66
C ARG A 440 -14.45 7.18 -12.61
N GLU A 441 -14.97 7.75 -13.70
CA GLU A 441 -14.17 8.47 -14.68
C GLU A 441 -13.43 9.66 -14.05
N GLU A 442 -14.11 10.45 -13.21
CA GLU A 442 -13.49 11.55 -12.46
C GLU A 442 -12.39 11.04 -11.52
N ALA A 443 -12.62 9.92 -10.82
CA ALA A 443 -11.64 9.33 -9.91
C ALA A 443 -10.41 8.79 -10.66
N LEU A 444 -10.62 8.13 -11.82
CA LEU A 444 -9.55 7.65 -12.71
C LEU A 444 -8.69 8.79 -13.23
N LYS A 445 -9.32 9.83 -13.79
CA LYS A 445 -8.62 11.01 -14.29
C LYS A 445 -7.82 11.70 -13.18
N LYS A 446 -8.39 11.74 -11.97
CA LYS A 446 -7.69 12.31 -10.82
C LYS A 446 -6.51 11.43 -10.37
N MET A 447 -6.62 10.10 -10.46
CA MET A 447 -5.51 9.19 -10.15
C MET A 447 -4.38 9.34 -11.16
N GLU A 448 -4.71 9.42 -12.44
CA GLU A 448 -3.75 9.71 -13.51
C GLU A 448 -2.98 11.00 -13.21
N GLU A 449 -3.69 12.10 -12.95
CA GLU A 449 -3.11 13.40 -12.63
C GLU A 449 -2.24 13.34 -11.34
N ALA A 450 -2.70 12.61 -10.33
CA ALA A 450 -1.98 12.49 -9.07
C ALA A 450 -0.68 11.68 -9.22
N LEU A 451 -0.70 10.58 -9.97
CA LEU A 451 0.50 9.78 -10.26
C LEU A 451 1.54 10.59 -11.07
N ASP A 452 1.08 11.39 -12.04
CA ASP A 452 1.95 12.24 -12.87
C ASP A 452 2.60 13.39 -12.05
N ASN A 453 1.97 13.81 -10.94
CA ASN A 453 2.45 14.87 -10.06
C ASN A 453 3.17 14.36 -8.80
N TYR A 454 3.30 13.04 -8.62
CA TYR A 454 3.93 12.46 -7.45
C TYR A 454 5.45 12.37 -7.65
N VAL A 455 6.23 13.12 -6.88
CA VAL A 455 7.70 13.12 -7.00
C VAL A 455 8.30 12.23 -5.92
N ILE A 456 9.00 11.19 -6.35
CA ILE A 456 9.76 10.27 -5.48
C ILE A 456 11.13 10.06 -6.12
N ARG A 457 12.22 10.35 -5.38
CA ARG A 457 13.59 10.16 -5.85
C ARG A 457 14.47 9.58 -4.75
N GLY A 458 15.51 8.88 -5.15
CA GLY A 458 16.43 8.17 -4.26
C GLY A 458 16.20 6.66 -4.24
N VAL A 459 15.00 6.20 -4.59
CA VAL A 459 14.64 4.79 -4.74
C VAL A 459 13.87 4.57 -6.05
N THR A 460 13.91 3.35 -6.56
CA THR A 460 13.02 2.93 -7.66
C THR A 460 11.63 2.62 -7.07
N HIS A 461 10.57 2.93 -7.80
CA HIS A 461 9.19 2.78 -7.34
C HIS A 461 8.27 2.31 -8.48
N ASN A 462 7.09 1.81 -8.11
CA ASN A 462 6.13 1.21 -9.04
C ASN A 462 5.16 2.20 -9.71
N ILE A 463 5.30 3.52 -9.52
CA ILE A 463 4.41 4.53 -10.15
C ILE A 463 4.26 4.32 -11.67
N PRO A 464 5.33 4.03 -12.44
CA PRO A 464 5.18 3.78 -13.87
C PRO A 464 4.19 2.65 -14.21
N LEU A 465 4.18 1.57 -13.43
CA LEU A 465 3.21 0.48 -13.60
C LEU A 465 1.80 0.92 -13.18
N LEU A 466 1.66 1.60 -12.04
CA LEU A 466 0.37 2.09 -11.57
C LEU A 466 -0.28 3.00 -12.62
N ARG A 467 0.53 3.87 -13.23
CA ARG A 467 0.08 4.78 -14.29
C ARG A 467 -0.47 4.04 -15.51
N GLU A 468 0.24 2.99 -15.97
CA GLU A 468 -0.22 2.17 -17.09
C GLU A 468 -1.48 1.37 -16.77
N ILE A 469 -1.60 0.85 -15.53
CA ILE A 469 -2.83 0.14 -15.08
C ILE A 469 -4.04 1.07 -15.15
N ILE A 470 -3.93 2.28 -14.61
CA ILE A 470 -5.06 3.23 -14.50
C ILE A 470 -5.61 3.65 -15.86
N VAL A 471 -4.77 3.73 -16.89
CA VAL A 471 -5.18 4.11 -18.25
C VAL A 471 -5.45 2.91 -19.17
N HIS A 472 -5.16 1.68 -18.70
CA HIS A 472 -5.32 0.49 -19.52
C HIS A 472 -6.80 0.29 -19.91
N PRO A 473 -7.12 0.03 -21.20
CA PRO A 473 -8.52 -0.07 -21.66
C PRO A 473 -9.37 -1.07 -20.88
N ARG A 474 -8.82 -2.24 -20.52
CA ARG A 474 -9.51 -3.23 -19.68
C ARG A 474 -9.82 -2.71 -18.28
N PHE A 475 -8.88 -1.98 -17.65
CA PHE A 475 -9.12 -1.37 -16.34
C PHE A 475 -10.18 -0.27 -16.44
N VAL A 476 -10.08 0.62 -17.44
CA VAL A 476 -11.05 1.69 -17.67
C VAL A 476 -12.46 1.13 -17.93
N SER A 477 -12.58 0.06 -18.70
CA SER A 477 -13.88 -0.61 -18.94
C SER A 477 -14.39 -1.42 -17.74
N GLY A 478 -13.54 -1.70 -16.74
CA GLY A 478 -13.87 -2.57 -15.60
C GLY A 478 -13.77 -4.07 -15.92
N ASP A 479 -13.14 -4.46 -17.04
CA ASP A 479 -12.83 -5.86 -17.39
C ASP A 479 -11.55 -6.30 -16.67
N ILE A 480 -11.68 -6.59 -15.39
CA ILE A 480 -10.59 -6.96 -14.50
C ILE A 480 -10.86 -8.27 -13.75
N SER A 481 -9.81 -8.94 -13.38
CA SER A 481 -9.83 -10.16 -12.55
C SER A 481 -8.49 -10.32 -11.84
N THR A 482 -8.37 -11.33 -10.99
CA THR A 482 -7.08 -11.63 -10.31
C THR A 482 -5.96 -12.01 -11.29
N LYS A 483 -6.28 -12.34 -12.53
CA LYS A 483 -5.31 -12.63 -13.60
C LYS A 483 -4.93 -11.40 -14.44
N PHE A 484 -5.45 -10.21 -14.14
CA PHE A 484 -5.23 -9.02 -14.96
C PHE A 484 -3.74 -8.76 -15.25
N LEU A 485 -2.90 -8.70 -14.21
CA LEU A 485 -1.47 -8.38 -14.41
C LEU A 485 -0.72 -9.42 -15.24
N PRO A 486 -0.81 -10.75 -14.96
CA PRO A 486 -0.14 -11.76 -15.79
C PRO A 486 -0.69 -11.84 -17.22
N GLU A 487 -1.95 -11.49 -17.45
CA GLU A 487 -2.52 -11.47 -18.82
C GLU A 487 -2.08 -10.22 -19.60
N VAL A 488 -2.01 -9.07 -18.97
CA VAL A 488 -1.60 -7.80 -19.61
C VAL A 488 -0.08 -7.74 -19.78
N TYR A 489 0.68 -8.27 -18.82
CA TYR A 489 2.14 -8.25 -18.82
C TYR A 489 2.74 -9.66 -18.68
N PRO A 490 2.50 -10.58 -19.66
CA PRO A 490 2.96 -11.97 -19.56
C PRO A 490 4.50 -12.09 -19.48
N ASP A 491 5.21 -11.19 -20.17
CA ASP A 491 6.69 -11.13 -20.16
C ASP A 491 7.23 -10.10 -19.15
N GLY A 492 6.41 -9.68 -18.18
CA GLY A 492 6.74 -8.61 -17.23
C GLY A 492 6.51 -7.20 -17.80
N PHE A 493 6.51 -6.24 -16.91
CA PHE A 493 6.31 -4.83 -17.27
C PHE A 493 7.55 -4.25 -17.97
N LYS A 494 7.36 -3.62 -19.12
CA LYS A 494 8.45 -3.05 -19.94
C LYS A 494 8.40 -1.52 -20.04
N GLY A 495 7.48 -0.89 -19.33
CA GLY A 495 7.24 0.56 -19.37
C GLY A 495 6.28 0.98 -20.47
N HIS A 496 6.03 2.27 -20.51
CA HIS A 496 5.21 2.89 -21.54
C HIS A 496 5.90 2.83 -22.91
N MET A 497 5.18 2.37 -23.92
CA MET A 497 5.66 2.33 -25.31
C MET A 497 5.35 3.66 -25.99
N LEU A 498 6.36 4.51 -26.12
CA LEU A 498 6.21 5.81 -26.75
C LEU A 498 5.80 5.69 -28.22
N THR A 499 4.76 6.41 -28.60
CA THR A 499 4.43 6.65 -30.01
C THR A 499 5.51 7.51 -30.67
N ALA A 500 5.56 7.53 -32.00
CA ALA A 500 6.50 8.38 -32.73
C ALA A 500 6.31 9.88 -32.38
N GLY A 501 5.06 10.31 -32.16
CA GLY A 501 4.74 11.67 -31.72
C GLY A 501 5.27 11.99 -30.33
N GLU A 502 4.99 11.15 -29.33
CA GLU A 502 5.48 11.30 -27.97
C GLU A 502 7.00 11.26 -27.88
N ARG A 503 7.64 10.41 -28.67
CA ARG A 503 9.11 10.38 -28.78
C ARG A 503 9.67 11.70 -29.28
N ARG A 504 9.06 12.31 -30.31
CA ARG A 504 9.46 13.63 -30.81
C ARG A 504 9.25 14.72 -29.76
N GLU A 505 8.07 14.76 -29.11
CA GLU A 505 7.79 15.71 -28.03
C GLU A 505 8.82 15.58 -26.89
N LEU A 506 9.17 14.36 -26.50
CA LEU A 506 10.16 14.10 -25.45
C LEU A 506 11.56 14.57 -25.84
N LEU A 507 12.02 14.25 -27.05
CA LEU A 507 13.33 14.68 -27.55
C LEU A 507 13.41 16.21 -27.70
N ALA A 508 12.37 16.85 -28.22
CA ALA A 508 12.30 18.30 -28.33
C ALA A 508 12.36 18.98 -26.96
N THR A 509 11.62 18.44 -25.99
CA THR A 509 11.62 18.94 -24.62
C THR A 509 13.00 18.78 -23.96
N ALA A 510 13.64 17.63 -24.13
CA ALA A 510 14.98 17.39 -23.60
C ALA A 510 16.02 18.35 -24.18
N ALA A 511 15.96 18.61 -25.50
CA ALA A 511 16.82 19.59 -26.16
C ALA A 511 16.59 21.02 -25.65
N ALA A 512 15.33 21.44 -25.53
CA ALA A 512 14.95 22.74 -25.00
C ALA A 512 15.44 22.95 -23.56
N LEU A 513 15.24 21.96 -22.68
CA LEU A 513 15.74 21.99 -21.30
C LEU A 513 17.26 22.04 -21.21
N TYR A 514 17.95 21.31 -22.08
CA TYR A 514 19.41 21.35 -22.14
C TYR A 514 19.91 22.74 -22.48
N VAL A 515 19.35 23.38 -23.53
CA VAL A 515 19.70 24.73 -23.92
C VAL A 515 19.37 25.74 -22.82
N ALA A 516 18.21 25.64 -22.19
CA ALA A 516 17.84 26.51 -21.06
C ALA A 516 18.81 26.38 -19.87
N ALA A 517 19.25 25.16 -19.55
CA ALA A 517 20.25 24.94 -18.52
C ALA A 517 21.62 25.54 -18.86
N GLN A 518 22.05 25.44 -20.13
CA GLN A 518 23.30 26.06 -20.62
C GLN A 518 23.23 27.60 -20.58
N LEU A 519 22.13 28.18 -21.02
CA LEU A 519 21.94 29.65 -20.98
C LEU A 519 21.98 30.16 -19.53
N ARG A 520 21.44 29.43 -18.58
CA ARG A 520 21.53 29.75 -17.14
C ARG A 520 22.96 29.70 -16.62
N SER A 521 23.75 28.71 -17.02
CA SER A 521 25.15 28.59 -16.59
C SER A 521 26.06 29.71 -17.12
N GLN A 522 25.76 30.24 -18.30
CA GLN A 522 26.52 31.32 -18.91
C GLN A 522 26.16 32.71 -18.34
N ASN A 523 24.93 32.88 -17.83
CA ASN A 523 24.45 34.16 -17.28
C ASN A 523 24.64 34.26 -15.75
N SER A 524 25.74 33.77 -15.22
CA SER A 524 26.06 33.73 -13.78
C SER A 524 26.17 35.11 -13.09
N GLY A 525 25.89 36.21 -13.79
CA GLY A 525 25.89 37.58 -13.23
C GLY A 525 24.54 38.13 -12.77
N LEU A 526 23.41 37.46 -13.02
CA LEU A 526 22.07 37.91 -12.65
C LEU A 526 21.42 36.94 -11.60
N PHE A 527 21.81 37.11 -10.36
CA PHE A 527 21.39 36.29 -9.22
C PHE A 527 19.91 36.44 -8.81
N LEU A 528 19.02 37.06 -9.57
CA LEU A 528 17.68 37.45 -9.10
C LEU A 528 16.48 36.82 -9.83
N CYS A 529 16.68 36.01 -10.87
CA CYS A 529 15.55 35.36 -11.53
C CYS A 529 15.64 33.85 -11.45
N ASN A 530 14.79 33.25 -10.63
CA ASN A 530 14.69 31.77 -10.48
C ASN A 530 14.00 31.10 -11.67
N SER A 531 13.32 31.84 -12.53
CA SER A 531 12.59 31.35 -13.69
C SER A 531 13.15 31.91 -15.00
N ILE A 532 13.14 31.08 -16.04
CA ILE A 532 13.51 31.43 -17.39
C ILE A 532 12.26 31.30 -18.26
N ILE A 533 11.86 32.42 -18.89
CA ILE A 533 10.81 32.36 -19.91
C ILE A 533 11.50 31.96 -21.20
N THR A 534 11.04 30.87 -21.80
CA THR A 534 11.68 30.33 -23.01
C THR A 534 10.63 29.81 -23.97
N ASP A 535 10.81 30.20 -25.22
CA ASP A 535 10.09 29.66 -26.37
C ASP A 535 11.12 29.03 -27.31
N PHE A 536 11.04 27.73 -27.48
CA PHE A 536 11.91 26.97 -28.36
C PHE A 536 11.11 26.36 -29.49
N VAL A 537 11.68 26.38 -30.68
CA VAL A 537 11.23 25.57 -31.81
C VAL A 537 12.34 24.57 -32.10
N VAL A 538 12.04 23.29 -31.87
CA VAL A 538 13.00 22.20 -32.10
C VAL A 538 12.54 21.38 -33.29
N GLU A 539 13.41 21.21 -34.28
CA GLU A 539 13.12 20.39 -35.46
C GLU A 539 13.68 18.98 -35.26
N ILE A 540 12.83 17.96 -35.37
CA ILE A 540 13.19 16.55 -35.25
C ILE A 540 12.55 15.78 -36.42
N ASP A 541 13.39 15.08 -37.18
CA ASP A 541 12.98 14.32 -38.37
C ASP A 541 12.15 15.17 -39.36
N GLY A 542 12.50 16.47 -39.51
CA GLY A 542 11.83 17.42 -40.39
C GLY A 542 10.52 18.00 -39.86
N GLU A 543 10.09 17.63 -38.67
CA GLU A 543 8.90 18.18 -38.00
C GLU A 543 9.31 19.18 -36.91
N LYS A 544 8.59 20.29 -36.83
CA LYS A 544 8.82 21.34 -35.84
C LYS A 544 7.93 21.08 -34.61
N VAL A 545 8.56 21.11 -33.44
CA VAL A 545 7.91 21.00 -32.14
C VAL A 545 8.14 22.28 -31.37
N GLU A 546 7.08 22.98 -31.01
CA GLU A 546 7.14 24.18 -30.19
C GLU A 546 7.12 23.78 -28.70
N VAL A 547 8.09 24.26 -27.93
CA VAL A 547 8.22 24.01 -26.50
C VAL A 547 8.35 25.34 -25.79
N SER A 548 7.40 25.71 -24.95
CA SER A 548 7.38 26.99 -24.24
C SER A 548 7.02 26.82 -22.76
N GLY A 549 7.42 27.81 -21.97
CA GLY A 549 7.06 27.87 -20.55
C GLY A 549 7.93 28.81 -19.74
N GLU A 550 7.50 29.06 -18.50
CA GLU A 550 8.30 29.72 -17.48
C GLU A 550 8.89 28.63 -16.58
N TRP A 551 10.20 28.38 -16.70
CA TRP A 551 10.84 27.23 -16.07
C TRP A 551 11.67 27.60 -14.86
N ASN A 552 11.23 27.13 -13.70
CA ASN A 552 12.07 27.10 -12.51
C ASN A 552 12.84 25.76 -12.48
N LEU A 553 14.06 25.76 -13.00
CA LEU A 553 14.91 24.56 -13.06
C LEU A 553 15.31 23.99 -11.68
N ALA A 554 14.94 24.62 -10.58
CA ALA A 554 15.09 24.08 -9.24
C ALA A 554 13.86 23.26 -8.80
N SER A 555 12.72 23.38 -9.51
CA SER A 555 11.53 22.61 -9.25
C SER A 555 11.64 21.20 -9.83
N ALA A 556 11.15 20.19 -9.12
CA ALA A 556 11.07 18.82 -9.64
C ALA A 556 9.98 18.65 -10.70
N LEU A 557 8.98 19.52 -10.69
CA LEU A 557 7.87 19.56 -11.64
C LEU A 557 7.95 20.86 -12.43
N LEU A 558 8.00 20.76 -13.74
CA LEU A 558 7.98 21.91 -14.65
C LEU A 558 6.68 21.92 -15.45
N PRO A 559 5.87 22.97 -15.34
CA PRO A 559 4.79 23.22 -16.28
C PRO A 559 5.39 23.64 -17.62
N ILE A 560 5.08 22.92 -18.67
CA ILE A 560 5.52 23.22 -20.04
C ILE A 560 4.33 23.18 -20.99
N THR A 561 4.48 23.87 -22.11
CA THR A 561 3.51 23.79 -23.22
C THR A 561 4.24 23.23 -24.44
N ILE A 562 3.73 22.14 -24.99
CA ILE A 562 4.27 21.49 -26.19
C ILE A 562 3.19 21.53 -27.27
N ASN A 563 3.49 22.18 -28.42
CA ASN A 563 2.53 22.36 -29.51
C ASN A 563 1.16 22.88 -29.01
N GLY A 564 1.16 23.85 -28.10
CA GLY A 564 -0.04 24.44 -27.51
C GLY A 564 -0.72 23.57 -26.43
N LYS A 565 -0.21 22.37 -26.09
CA LYS A 565 -0.75 21.49 -25.04
C LYS A 565 0.05 21.64 -23.76
N HIS A 566 -0.62 21.94 -22.65
CA HIS A 566 0.02 21.98 -21.33
C HIS A 566 0.37 20.58 -20.84
N ARG A 567 1.60 20.45 -20.28
CA ARG A 567 2.15 19.24 -19.67
C ARG A 567 2.83 19.58 -18.35
N ASN A 568 2.82 18.64 -17.41
CA ASN A 568 3.69 18.68 -16.23
C ASN A 568 4.84 17.69 -16.47
N LEU A 569 6.06 18.19 -16.47
CA LEU A 569 7.25 17.39 -16.71
C LEU A 569 8.00 17.16 -15.41
N GLN A 570 8.31 15.90 -15.11
CA GLN A 570 9.29 15.55 -14.10
C GLN A 570 10.67 15.42 -14.77
N TYR A 571 11.67 16.17 -14.32
CA TYR A 571 13.01 16.06 -14.83
C TYR A 571 14.04 15.98 -13.70
N SER A 572 15.19 15.40 -14.00
CA SER A 572 16.32 15.32 -13.09
C SER A 572 17.60 15.64 -13.87
N LEU A 573 18.28 16.70 -13.46
CA LEU A 573 19.63 16.96 -13.93
C LEU A 573 20.61 16.11 -13.10
N ARG A 574 21.19 15.09 -13.70
CA ARG A 574 22.35 14.41 -13.11
C ARG A 574 23.60 15.17 -13.52
N ASN A 575 24.39 15.62 -12.55
CA ASN A 575 25.72 16.20 -12.78
C ASN A 575 26.71 15.12 -13.22
N SER A 576 26.47 14.50 -14.37
CA SER A 576 27.48 13.72 -15.06
C SER A 576 27.74 14.45 -16.37
N CYS A 577 29.02 14.75 -16.61
CA CYS A 577 29.51 15.33 -17.86
C CYS A 577 28.73 14.82 -19.05
N CYS A 578 28.24 15.73 -19.87
CA CYS A 578 27.62 15.44 -21.15
C CYS A 578 28.47 14.48 -21.95
N GLY A 579 28.04 13.25 -21.98
CA GLY A 579 28.47 12.23 -22.89
C GLY A 579 27.21 11.49 -23.29
N LEU A 580 26.64 11.81 -24.42
CA LEU A 580 25.90 10.85 -25.22
C LEU A 580 26.89 9.72 -25.52
N LEU A 581 26.94 8.74 -24.62
CA LEU A 581 27.61 7.47 -24.84
C LEU A 581 26.55 6.38 -24.80
N PHE A 582 26.00 6.15 -25.95
CA PHE A 582 25.69 4.82 -26.38
C PHE A 582 27.01 4.03 -26.41
N PHE A 583 26.97 2.83 -25.84
CA PHE A 583 27.97 1.78 -25.74
C PHE A 583 28.86 1.74 -24.49
N GLY A 584 28.48 0.83 -23.57
CA GLY A 584 29.31 -0.26 -23.18
C GLY A 584 30.63 0.04 -22.47
N VAL A 585 30.59 0.48 -21.22
CA VAL A 585 31.48 -0.06 -20.19
C VAL A 585 30.76 0.11 -18.85
N LEU A 586 30.24 -0.96 -18.31
CA LEU A 586 29.70 -0.96 -16.95
C LEU A 586 30.89 -0.74 -15.98
N LYS A 587 30.96 0.46 -15.41
CA LYS A 587 31.81 0.72 -14.25
C LYS A 587 30.94 0.59 -13.01
N VAL A 588 31.45 -0.15 -12.03
CA VAL A 588 30.84 -0.26 -10.70
C VAL A 588 31.64 0.60 -9.72
N ALA A 589 30.96 1.32 -8.85
CA ALA A 589 31.58 2.06 -7.77
C ALA A 589 31.81 1.13 -6.56
N GLU A 590 32.77 1.45 -5.72
CA GLU A 590 32.95 0.77 -4.44
C GLU A 590 31.64 0.79 -3.64
N GLY A 591 31.24 -0.35 -3.09
CA GLY A 591 29.97 -0.53 -2.40
C GLY A 591 28.75 -0.69 -3.30
N GLN A 592 28.87 -0.56 -4.62
CA GLN A 592 27.76 -0.79 -5.54
C GLN A 592 27.44 -2.29 -5.63
N GLU A 593 26.13 -2.62 -5.54
CA GLU A 593 25.65 -3.99 -5.70
C GLU A 593 25.96 -4.53 -7.10
N ILE A 594 26.57 -5.71 -7.15
CA ILE A 594 26.97 -6.39 -8.38
C ILE A 594 25.99 -7.51 -8.73
N CYS A 595 25.63 -8.32 -7.73
CA CYS A 595 24.65 -9.38 -7.87
C CYS A 595 23.99 -9.70 -6.52
N VAL A 596 22.86 -10.38 -6.57
CA VAL A 596 22.13 -10.86 -5.41
C VAL A 596 21.97 -12.37 -5.52
N ILE A 597 22.41 -13.08 -4.49
CA ILE A 597 22.22 -14.52 -4.37
C ILE A 597 21.05 -14.77 -3.42
N GLU A 598 20.03 -15.45 -3.90
CA GLU A 598 18.90 -15.89 -3.08
C GLU A 598 19.11 -17.34 -2.63
N ALA A 599 19.21 -17.55 -1.32
CA ALA A 599 19.25 -18.87 -0.73
C ALA A 599 18.27 -18.93 0.45
N MET A 600 17.36 -19.91 0.46
CA MET A 600 16.40 -20.18 1.55
C MET A 600 15.62 -18.94 2.03
N LYS A 601 15.14 -18.09 1.13
CA LYS A 601 14.44 -16.81 1.40
C LYS A 601 15.32 -15.72 2.04
N MET A 602 16.61 -15.89 2.08
CA MET A 602 17.58 -14.85 2.41
C MET A 602 18.29 -14.41 1.14
N GLN A 603 18.34 -13.11 0.93
CA GLN A 603 19.01 -12.50 -0.20
C GLN A 603 20.31 -11.89 0.30
N ASN A 604 21.42 -12.35 -0.25
CA ASN A 604 22.74 -11.81 0.02
C ASN A 604 23.17 -10.95 -1.17
N SER A 605 23.26 -9.65 -0.94
CA SER A 605 23.80 -8.72 -1.92
C SER A 605 25.32 -8.77 -1.90
N MET A 606 25.92 -8.99 -3.06
CA MET A 606 27.37 -8.88 -3.24
C MET A 606 27.70 -7.51 -3.84
N THR A 607 28.53 -6.77 -3.16
CA THR A 607 28.94 -5.41 -3.55
C THR A 607 30.35 -5.37 -4.08
N ALA A 608 30.65 -4.38 -4.95
CA ALA A 608 32.00 -4.16 -5.45
C ALA A 608 32.94 -3.73 -4.31
N ALA A 609 34.03 -4.45 -4.13
CA ALA A 609 35.03 -4.12 -3.13
C ALA A 609 35.88 -2.86 -3.48
N LYS A 610 35.82 -2.41 -4.73
CA LYS A 610 36.50 -1.20 -5.23
C LYS A 610 35.76 -0.67 -6.46
N THR A 611 35.98 0.60 -6.78
CA THR A 611 35.54 1.16 -8.07
C THR A 611 36.35 0.50 -9.18
N ALA A 612 35.68 -0.20 -10.09
CA ALA A 612 36.30 -1.01 -11.12
C ALA A 612 35.43 -1.10 -12.38
N LYS A 613 36.03 -1.57 -13.47
CA LYS A 613 35.32 -1.87 -14.71
C LYS A 613 34.88 -3.33 -14.69
N VAL A 614 33.64 -3.62 -15.09
CA VAL A 614 33.19 -5.00 -15.26
C VAL A 614 33.85 -5.57 -16.52
N LYS A 615 34.70 -6.58 -16.34
CA LYS A 615 35.39 -7.27 -17.43
C LYS A 615 34.52 -8.37 -18.04
N SER A 616 33.90 -9.18 -17.20
CA SER A 616 32.98 -10.24 -17.66
C SER A 616 31.94 -10.59 -16.61
N VAL A 617 30.79 -11.09 -17.06
CA VAL A 617 29.69 -11.62 -16.23
C VAL A 617 29.49 -13.08 -16.62
N HIS A 618 29.60 -13.99 -15.64
CA HIS A 618 29.59 -15.45 -15.84
C HIS A 618 28.27 -16.10 -15.41
N CYS A 619 27.32 -15.35 -14.86
CA CYS A 619 26.01 -15.83 -14.45
C CYS A 619 24.88 -14.97 -15.03
N LYS A 620 23.70 -15.54 -15.12
CA LYS A 620 22.46 -14.85 -15.52
C LYS A 620 21.46 -14.91 -14.38
N ALA A 621 20.48 -14.01 -14.40
CA ALA A 621 19.38 -14.06 -13.46
C ALA A 621 18.62 -15.39 -13.59
N GLY A 622 18.50 -16.13 -12.46
CA GLY A 622 17.89 -17.45 -12.40
C GLY A 622 18.86 -18.62 -12.44
N ASP A 623 20.16 -18.41 -12.66
CA ASP A 623 21.16 -19.48 -12.59
C ASP A 623 21.35 -19.95 -11.15
N THR A 624 21.57 -21.26 -10.97
CA THR A 624 21.99 -21.83 -9.69
C THR A 624 23.50 -21.77 -9.59
N VAL A 625 24.01 -21.16 -8.52
CA VAL A 625 25.45 -20.97 -8.30
C VAL A 625 25.90 -21.68 -7.03
N GLY A 626 27.11 -22.23 -7.06
CA GLY A 626 27.75 -22.91 -5.93
C GLY A 626 28.81 -22.05 -5.25
N GLU A 627 29.30 -22.54 -4.11
CA GLU A 627 30.44 -21.92 -3.41
C GLU A 627 31.72 -22.00 -4.26
N GLY A 628 32.32 -20.83 -4.52
CA GLY A 628 33.52 -20.70 -5.33
C GLY A 628 33.27 -20.39 -6.82
N ASP A 629 32.03 -20.31 -7.27
CA ASP A 629 31.72 -19.94 -8.64
C ASP A 629 32.10 -18.48 -8.93
N LEU A 630 32.72 -18.25 -10.09
CA LEU A 630 33.03 -16.91 -10.56
C LEU A 630 31.79 -16.28 -11.18
N LEU A 631 31.22 -15.25 -10.53
CA LEU A 631 30.00 -14.60 -10.98
C LEU A 631 30.27 -13.36 -11.85
N VAL A 632 31.16 -12.49 -11.40
CA VAL A 632 31.53 -11.24 -12.07
C VAL A 632 33.03 -11.00 -11.91
N GLU A 633 33.70 -10.70 -13.01
CA GLU A 633 35.14 -10.34 -13.02
C GLU A 633 35.25 -8.81 -13.17
N LEU A 634 36.01 -8.19 -12.27
CA LEU A 634 36.29 -6.76 -12.26
C LEU A 634 37.72 -6.47 -12.68
N GLU A 635 37.92 -5.46 -13.55
CA GLU A 635 39.23 -5.00 -14.04
C GLU A 635 39.61 -3.68 -13.39
#